data_19c077ea85fe28f8d54a6bf9b8dbb461
#
_entry.id   19c077ea85fe28f8d54a6bf9b8dbb461
#
_cell.length_a   1.000
_cell.length_b   1.000
_cell.length_c   1.000
_cell.angle_alpha   90.00
_cell.angle_beta   90.00
_cell.angle_gamma   90.00
#
_symmetry.space_group_name_H-M   'P 1'
#
loop_
_entity.id
_entity.type
_entity.pdbx_description
1 polymer ?
#
loop_
_entity_poly.entity_id
_entity_poly.type
_entity_poly.pdbx_seq_one_letter_code
_entity_poly.pdbx_strand_id
1 'polypeptide(L)'
;HGPSSAGANTNSTPNGSSSGPTGEVHAAGKKAEGAERETIQGSDRGLDTPRAGRDPTQGDNGGLAAPQFSLWNRPIVTAYIEGQPVEVLLDTGADDSIVAGIELGSNYSPKIVGGIGGFINTKEYKNVEIRVLNKRVRATIMTGDTPFNIFGRNVLTALGMSLNLPIAKVEPIKVTLKPGRDGPKLRQWPLTKEKIEALKEICEKMEKEGQLEEASPTNPYNTPTFAIKKKDKNKWRMLIDFRELNKVTQDFTEIQLGIPHPAGLAKKRRITVLDVGDAYFSIPLHEEFRQYTAFTLPSVNNAEPGKRYIYKVLPQGWKGSPAIFQYMMRQILEPFRKANPDVIIIQYVDDILIASDRTDLEHDRVVLQLKELLNDLGFSTPDEKFQKDPPHQWMGYELWPTKWKLQKIQLPQKEVWTVNDIQKLVGVLNWAAQIYPGIKTKHLCRLIRGKMTLTEEVQWTDLAEAELEENKIILSQEQEGHYYQEDKELEATVQKDQDNQWTYKIHQGEKILKVGKYAKIKHTHTNGIRLLAQVVQKIGKEALVIWGRIPKFHLPVERETWEQWWDNYWQVTWIPDWDFVSTPPLVRLVFNLVKDPIPGAETFYTDGSCNRQSKEGKAGYITDRGRDKVRVLEQTTNQQAELEAFAMALTDSGPKANIIVDSQYVMGIVAGQPTESESKIVNQIIEEMIKKEAVYVAWVPA
;
A
#
# COMPACT_ATOMS: atom_id res chain seq x y z
N HIS A 1 6.04 4.13 3.19
CA HIS A 1 6.15 3.11 2.16
C HIS A 1 4.80 3.02 1.51
N GLY A 2 4.63 3.78 0.44
CA GLY A 2 3.59 3.46 -0.50
C GLY A 2 3.76 1.99 -0.88
N PRO A 3 2.71 1.21 -1.01
CA PRO A 3 2.87 -0.07 -1.64
C PRO A 3 3.61 0.18 -2.92
N SER A 4 4.70 -0.52 -3.11
CA SER A 4 5.23 -0.62 -4.45
C SER A 4 4.01 -1.02 -5.26
N SER A 5 3.44 -0.10 -5.94
CA SER A 5 2.40 -0.40 -6.87
C SER A 5 2.98 -1.45 -7.78
N ALA A 6 2.54 -2.65 -7.63
CA ALA A 6 2.71 -3.60 -8.68
C ALA A 6 1.91 -3.01 -9.82
N GLY A 7 2.48 -2.16 -10.62
CA GLY A 7 1.80 -1.49 -11.70
C GLY A 7 1.13 -2.49 -12.63
N ALA A 8 -0.02 -2.91 -12.20
CA ALA A 8 -0.71 -3.96 -12.87
C ALA A 8 -1.73 -3.37 -13.81
N ASN A 9 -1.30 -3.10 -14.99
CA ASN A 9 -2.19 -2.79 -16.09
C ASN A 9 -2.64 -4.08 -16.73
N THR A 10 -3.58 -4.78 -16.15
CA THR A 10 -4.18 -5.92 -16.81
C THR A 10 -5.54 -5.54 -17.35
N ASN A 11 -5.65 -5.62 -18.66
CA ASN A 11 -6.91 -5.46 -19.35
C ASN A 11 -7.88 -6.65 -19.18
N SER A 12 -7.43 -7.69 -18.51
CA SER A 12 -8.23 -8.90 -18.31
C SER A 12 -9.21 -8.84 -17.17
N THR A 13 -9.03 -7.87 -16.27
CA THR A 13 -9.78 -7.75 -15.05
C THR A 13 -11.18 -7.15 -15.20
N PRO A 14 -11.52 -6.26 -16.16
CA PRO A 14 -12.82 -5.65 -16.14
C PRO A 14 -13.98 -6.61 -16.41
N ASN A 15 -13.74 -7.64 -17.20
CA ASN A 15 -14.83 -8.51 -17.64
C ASN A 15 -15.05 -9.76 -16.81
N GLY A 16 -14.01 -10.28 -16.20
CA GLY A 16 -14.13 -11.44 -15.33
C GLY A 16 -14.37 -11.06 -13.87
N SER A 17 -13.94 -9.87 -13.51
CA SER A 17 -13.88 -9.47 -12.11
C SER A 17 -15.09 -8.73 -11.61
N SER A 18 -15.80 -7.97 -12.44
CA SER A 18 -16.91 -7.13 -11.97
C SER A 18 -18.20 -7.93 -11.69
N SER A 19 -18.43 -9.01 -12.42
CA SER A 19 -19.59 -9.87 -12.19
C SER A 19 -19.21 -11.20 -11.55
N GLY A 20 -17.99 -11.67 -11.77
CA GLY A 20 -17.55 -12.96 -11.28
C GLY A 20 -17.42 -13.06 -9.77
N PRO A 21 -16.71 -12.16 -9.06
CA PRO A 21 -16.46 -12.34 -7.63
C PRO A 21 -17.68 -12.15 -6.76
N THR A 22 -18.59 -11.21 -7.10
CA THR A 22 -19.84 -11.06 -6.39
C THR A 22 -20.76 -12.25 -6.63
N GLY A 23 -20.76 -12.76 -7.85
CA GLY A 23 -21.45 -13.99 -8.19
C GLY A 23 -20.82 -15.22 -7.57
N GLU A 24 -19.49 -15.25 -7.49
CA GLU A 24 -18.73 -16.36 -6.88
C GLU A 24 -18.97 -16.49 -5.38
N VAL A 25 -19.04 -15.38 -4.63
CA VAL A 25 -19.35 -15.42 -3.19
C VAL A 25 -20.75 -15.98 -2.97
N HIS A 26 -21.74 -15.57 -3.76
CA HIS A 26 -23.08 -16.15 -3.71
C HIS A 26 -23.12 -17.60 -4.21
N ALA A 27 -22.37 -17.91 -5.25
CA ALA A 27 -22.27 -19.25 -5.78
C ALA A 27 -21.58 -20.20 -4.79
N ALA A 28 -20.55 -19.74 -4.09
CA ALA A 28 -19.88 -20.53 -3.04
C ALA A 28 -20.84 -20.86 -1.90
N GLY A 29 -21.68 -19.89 -1.47
CA GLY A 29 -22.72 -20.14 -0.47
C GLY A 29 -23.76 -21.17 -0.95
N LYS A 30 -24.22 -21.06 -2.18
CA LYS A 30 -25.16 -22.04 -2.76
C LYS A 30 -24.54 -23.41 -2.97
N LYS A 31 -23.27 -23.47 -3.36
CA LYS A 31 -22.51 -24.73 -3.46
C LYS A 31 -22.34 -25.40 -2.11
N ALA A 32 -22.07 -24.64 -1.05
CA ALA A 32 -21.98 -25.16 0.30
C ALA A 32 -23.30 -25.76 0.77
N GLU A 33 -24.43 -25.06 0.53
CA GLU A 33 -25.75 -25.60 0.83
C GLU A 33 -26.06 -26.87 0.00
N GLY A 34 -25.70 -26.86 -1.28
CA GLY A 34 -25.86 -28.01 -2.14
C GLY A 34 -25.02 -29.20 -1.70
N ALA A 35 -23.79 -28.95 -1.27
CA ALA A 35 -22.90 -29.97 -0.73
C ALA A 35 -23.45 -30.59 0.56
N GLU A 36 -24.01 -29.78 1.45
CA GLU A 36 -24.66 -30.26 2.67
C GLU A 36 -25.87 -31.16 2.34
N ARG A 37 -26.70 -30.78 1.38
CA ARG A 37 -27.84 -31.58 0.94
C ARG A 37 -27.41 -32.90 0.30
N GLU A 38 -26.39 -32.85 -0.54
CA GLU A 38 -25.85 -34.06 -1.16
C GLU A 38 -25.20 -35.01 -0.14
N THR A 39 -24.55 -34.46 0.89
CA THR A 39 -23.94 -35.26 1.98
C THR A 39 -25.03 -35.96 2.80
N ILE A 40 -26.15 -35.27 3.10
CA ILE A 40 -27.30 -35.85 3.80
C ILE A 40 -27.95 -36.95 2.96
N GLN A 41 -28.13 -36.71 1.66
CA GLN A 41 -28.68 -37.72 0.75
C GLN A 41 -27.74 -38.90 0.58
N GLY A 42 -26.43 -38.67 0.60
CA GLY A 42 -25.43 -39.69 0.54
C GLY A 42 -25.40 -40.57 1.78
N SER A 43 -25.78 -40.04 2.94
CA SER A 43 -25.86 -40.85 4.18
C SER A 43 -26.96 -41.87 4.17
N ASP A 44 -28.10 -41.57 3.51
CA ASP A 44 -29.22 -42.51 3.37
C ASP A 44 -28.94 -43.66 2.38
N ARG A 45 -28.04 -43.44 1.46
CA ARG A 45 -27.64 -44.50 0.50
C ARG A 45 -26.46 -45.37 0.96
N GLY A 46 -26.00 -45.11 2.16
CA GLY A 46 -24.70 -45.57 2.60
C GLY A 46 -24.60 -46.95 3.21
N LEU A 47 -25.54 -47.82 2.92
CA LEU A 47 -25.41 -49.22 3.36
C LEU A 47 -24.38 -50.00 2.53
N ASP A 48 -24.09 -49.53 1.34
CA ASP A 48 -23.07 -50.10 0.46
C ASP A 48 -21.88 -49.15 0.26
N THR A 49 -21.38 -48.60 1.33
CA THR A 49 -20.11 -47.92 1.18
C THR A 49 -19.03 -48.90 0.75
N PRO A 50 -18.40 -48.64 -0.36
CA PRO A 50 -17.19 -49.40 -0.67
C PRO A 50 -16.29 -49.28 0.55
N ARG A 51 -15.69 -50.33 0.92
CA ARG A 51 -14.71 -50.40 1.97
C ARG A 51 -13.86 -49.15 1.94
N ALA A 52 -14.27 -48.18 2.71
CA ALA A 52 -13.58 -46.91 2.83
C ALA A 52 -12.24 -47.10 3.53
N GLY A 53 -11.68 -48.12 3.43
CA GLY A 53 -10.54 -48.38 4.21
C GLY A 53 -9.24 -48.33 3.51
N ARG A 54 -9.22 -48.01 2.30
CA ARG A 54 -7.93 -48.02 1.63
C ARG A 54 -7.69 -46.74 0.89
N ASP A 55 -7.62 -45.68 1.67
CA ASP A 55 -6.88 -44.52 1.25
C ASP A 55 -5.43 -44.97 0.96
N PRO A 56 -4.91 -44.71 -0.23
CA PRO A 56 -3.51 -45.01 -0.55
C PRO A 56 -2.52 -44.37 0.43
N THR A 57 -2.94 -43.34 1.19
CA THR A 57 -2.13 -42.72 2.24
C THR A 57 -2.08 -43.52 3.54
N GLN A 58 -3.00 -44.45 3.75
CA GLN A 58 -2.91 -45.43 4.86
C GLN A 58 -1.96 -46.56 4.54
N GLY A 59 -1.27 -46.48 3.42
CA GLY A 59 -0.37 -47.50 2.97
C GLY A 59 0.60 -47.99 4.05
N ASP A 60 1.32 -48.98 3.70
CA ASP A 60 2.20 -49.80 4.48
C ASP A 60 3.33 -49.07 5.22
N ASN A 61 3.22 -47.76 5.41
CA ASN A 61 4.20 -46.92 6.08
C ASN A 61 4.19 -47.03 7.60
N GLY A 62 3.62 -48.08 8.16
CA GLY A 62 3.71 -48.35 9.59
C GLY A 62 3.13 -47.24 10.48
N GLY A 63 2.17 -46.50 9.99
CA GLY A 63 1.49 -45.46 10.76
C GLY A 63 2.23 -44.12 10.84
N LEU A 64 3.19 -43.87 9.94
CA LEU A 64 3.92 -42.61 9.87
C LEU A 64 3.09 -41.46 9.26
N ALA A 65 2.11 -41.78 8.42
CA ALA A 65 1.19 -40.77 7.85
C ALA A 65 -0.15 -40.81 8.58
N ALA A 66 -0.69 -39.62 8.93
CA ALA A 66 -2.04 -39.52 9.45
C ALA A 66 -3.04 -39.84 8.34
N PRO A 67 -4.14 -40.58 8.63
CA PRO A 67 -5.16 -40.83 7.63
C PRO A 67 -5.82 -39.54 7.17
N GLN A 68 -5.99 -39.43 5.87
CA GLN A 68 -6.71 -38.33 5.25
C GLN A 68 -8.03 -38.85 4.67
N PHE A 69 -9.11 -38.17 4.96
CA PHE A 69 -10.43 -38.49 4.47
C PHE A 69 -10.92 -37.48 3.44
N SER A 70 -11.46 -37.97 2.33
CA SER A 70 -12.27 -37.14 1.48
C SER A 70 -13.55 -36.77 2.24
N LEU A 71 -14.09 -35.55 2.04
CA LEU A 71 -15.36 -35.12 2.65
C LEU A 71 -16.53 -36.02 2.26
N TRP A 72 -16.44 -36.79 1.19
CA TRP A 72 -17.43 -37.72 0.70
C TRP A 72 -17.34 -39.11 1.31
N ASN A 73 -16.20 -39.45 1.90
CA ASN A 73 -15.99 -40.76 2.51
C ASN A 73 -16.30 -40.68 4.00
N ARG A 74 -16.89 -41.77 4.51
CA ARG A 74 -17.09 -41.87 5.96
C ARG A 74 -15.73 -42.01 6.64
N PRO A 75 -15.49 -41.32 7.78
CA PRO A 75 -14.24 -41.40 8.50
C PRO A 75 -14.18 -42.71 9.34
N ILE A 76 -13.94 -43.79 8.64
CA ILE A 76 -13.82 -45.14 9.27
C ILE A 76 -12.34 -45.47 9.38
N VAL A 77 -11.93 -45.89 10.56
CA VAL A 77 -10.56 -46.33 10.86
C VAL A 77 -10.56 -47.70 11.52
N THR A 78 -9.49 -48.47 11.37
CA THR A 78 -9.28 -49.68 12.13
C THR A 78 -8.68 -49.31 13.48
N ALA A 79 -9.37 -49.66 14.55
CA ALA A 79 -8.90 -49.50 15.92
C ALA A 79 -8.65 -50.86 16.53
N TYR A 80 -7.73 -50.92 17.47
CA TYR A 80 -7.47 -52.12 18.27
C TYR A 80 -7.91 -51.86 19.70
N ILE A 81 -8.96 -52.54 20.12
CA ILE A 81 -9.54 -52.45 21.46
C ILE A 81 -9.12 -53.68 22.25
N GLU A 82 -8.28 -53.49 23.28
CA GLU A 82 -7.63 -54.56 23.99
C GLU A 82 -7.03 -55.60 23.02
N GLY A 83 -6.36 -55.14 21.98
CA GLY A 83 -5.74 -55.97 20.96
C GLY A 83 -6.67 -56.53 19.89
N GLN A 84 -7.97 -56.33 19.97
CA GLN A 84 -8.97 -56.83 19.01
C GLN A 84 -9.22 -55.78 17.93
N PRO A 85 -9.04 -56.12 16.62
CA PRO A 85 -9.29 -55.17 15.54
C PRO A 85 -10.77 -54.92 15.33
N VAL A 86 -11.15 -53.65 15.20
CA VAL A 86 -12.53 -53.19 14.94
C VAL A 86 -12.52 -52.01 14.02
N GLU A 87 -13.39 -52.04 13.02
CA GLU A 87 -13.63 -50.83 12.19
C GLU A 87 -14.62 -49.93 12.90
N VAL A 88 -14.22 -48.70 13.13
CA VAL A 88 -15.02 -47.69 13.86
C VAL A 88 -15.18 -46.43 13.05
N LEU A 89 -16.37 -45.83 13.14
CA LEU A 89 -16.67 -44.54 12.60
C LEU A 89 -16.28 -43.48 13.62
N LEU A 90 -15.50 -42.50 13.21
CA LEU A 90 -15.14 -41.35 14.01
C LEU A 90 -16.32 -40.34 13.97
N ASP A 91 -17.03 -40.19 15.08
CA ASP A 91 -18.26 -39.41 15.16
C ASP A 91 -18.12 -38.24 16.16
N THR A 92 -17.91 -37.04 15.64
CA THR A 92 -17.79 -35.83 16.47
C THR A 92 -19.12 -35.39 17.12
N GLY A 93 -20.24 -35.92 16.66
CA GLY A 93 -21.56 -35.67 17.21
C GLY A 93 -21.94 -36.62 18.37
N ALA A 94 -21.18 -37.69 18.59
CA ALA A 94 -21.46 -38.65 19.65
C ALA A 94 -20.65 -38.32 20.91
N ASP A 95 -21.30 -38.41 22.08
CA ASP A 95 -20.63 -38.23 23.37
C ASP A 95 -19.80 -39.46 23.74
N ASP A 96 -20.37 -40.63 23.50
CA ASP A 96 -19.85 -41.93 23.93
C ASP A 96 -19.41 -42.80 22.75
N SER A 97 -18.63 -43.79 23.07
CA SER A 97 -18.09 -44.75 22.10
C SER A 97 -18.71 -46.13 22.34
N ILE A 98 -19.29 -46.73 21.29
CA ILE A 98 -19.99 -47.98 21.34
C ILE A 98 -19.50 -48.90 20.22
N VAL A 99 -19.20 -50.11 20.56
CA VAL A 99 -18.77 -51.13 19.61
C VAL A 99 -19.52 -52.45 19.80
N ALA A 100 -19.74 -53.16 18.72
CA ALA A 100 -20.36 -54.50 18.74
C ALA A 100 -19.35 -55.56 18.38
N GLY A 101 -19.62 -56.78 18.78
CA GLY A 101 -18.84 -57.95 18.38
C GLY A 101 -17.49 -58.08 19.08
N ILE A 102 -17.27 -57.40 20.17
CA ILE A 102 -16.06 -57.49 21.00
C ILE A 102 -16.42 -57.98 22.39
N GLU A 103 -15.59 -58.87 22.94
CA GLU A 103 -15.67 -59.32 24.31
C GLU A 103 -14.59 -58.65 25.16
N LEU A 104 -15.00 -57.92 26.19
CA LEU A 104 -14.06 -57.18 27.06
C LEU A 104 -14.04 -57.72 28.50
N GLY A 105 -14.72 -58.83 28.75
CA GLY A 105 -14.71 -59.48 30.03
C GLY A 105 -15.93 -59.18 30.91
N SER A 106 -15.84 -59.53 32.19
CA SER A 106 -16.95 -59.45 33.15
C SER A 106 -16.98 -58.18 34.01
N ASN A 107 -15.97 -57.34 33.91
CA ASN A 107 -15.84 -56.13 34.73
C ASN A 107 -16.51 -54.93 34.06
N TYR A 108 -17.82 -54.91 34.05
CA TYR A 108 -18.60 -53.85 33.39
C TYR A 108 -19.74 -53.34 34.29
N SER A 109 -20.24 -52.17 33.96
CA SER A 109 -21.50 -51.65 34.54
C SER A 109 -22.57 -51.59 33.44
N PRO A 110 -23.81 -52.04 33.68
CA PRO A 110 -24.89 -51.88 32.73
C PRO A 110 -25.21 -50.41 32.49
N LYS A 111 -25.40 -50.01 31.25
CA LYS A 111 -25.78 -48.65 30.90
C LYS A 111 -26.71 -48.65 29.70
N ILE A 112 -27.73 -47.79 29.76
CA ILE A 112 -28.64 -47.55 28.65
C ILE A 112 -28.19 -46.29 27.91
N VAL A 113 -27.99 -46.40 26.59
CA VAL A 113 -27.57 -45.33 25.74
C VAL A 113 -28.64 -45.04 24.71
N GLY A 114 -28.96 -43.74 24.56
CA GLY A 114 -29.98 -43.25 23.62
C GLY A 114 -29.42 -42.50 22.47
N GLY A 115 -30.01 -42.65 21.31
CA GLY A 115 -29.72 -41.93 20.09
C GLY A 115 -30.96 -41.73 19.23
N ILE A 116 -30.80 -41.22 18.02
CA ILE A 116 -31.90 -40.93 17.09
C ILE A 116 -32.75 -42.19 16.78
N GLY A 117 -32.15 -43.35 16.82
CA GLY A 117 -32.81 -44.64 16.55
C GLY A 117 -33.46 -45.35 17.77
N GLY A 118 -33.42 -44.72 18.96
CA GLY A 118 -33.93 -45.29 20.20
C GLY A 118 -32.87 -45.57 21.22
N PHE A 119 -33.12 -46.48 22.14
CA PHE A 119 -32.23 -46.83 23.25
C PHE A 119 -31.70 -48.24 23.08
N ILE A 120 -30.46 -48.46 23.45
CA ILE A 120 -29.80 -49.77 23.48
C ILE A 120 -29.21 -50.01 24.86
N ASN A 121 -29.28 -51.29 25.29
CA ASN A 121 -28.62 -51.76 26.51
C ASN A 121 -27.18 -52.05 26.20
N THR A 122 -26.29 -51.49 26.99
CA THR A 122 -24.85 -51.65 26.80
C THR A 122 -24.15 -52.10 28.07
N LYS A 123 -22.93 -52.61 27.87
CA LYS A 123 -22.00 -52.89 28.93
C LYS A 123 -20.91 -51.84 28.90
N GLU A 124 -20.77 -51.05 29.96
CA GLU A 124 -19.75 -50.00 30.05
C GLU A 124 -18.49 -50.54 30.69
N TYR A 125 -17.38 -50.43 29.95
CA TYR A 125 -16.04 -50.82 30.40
C TYR A 125 -15.19 -49.58 30.55
N LYS A 126 -14.61 -49.36 31.72
CA LYS A 126 -13.73 -48.22 32.00
C LYS A 126 -12.29 -48.63 31.82
N ASN A 127 -11.45 -47.63 31.47
CA ASN A 127 -10.00 -47.77 31.34
C ASN A 127 -9.58 -48.86 30.32
N VAL A 128 -10.23 -48.86 29.17
CA VAL A 128 -9.97 -49.80 28.08
C VAL A 128 -8.82 -49.28 27.23
N GLU A 129 -7.88 -50.15 26.90
CA GLU A 129 -6.79 -49.80 26.01
C GLU A 129 -7.29 -49.75 24.56
N ILE A 130 -7.04 -48.62 23.93
CA ILE A 130 -7.40 -48.37 22.54
C ILE A 130 -6.14 -47.91 21.79
N ARG A 131 -5.87 -48.59 20.68
CA ARG A 131 -4.82 -48.19 19.76
C ARG A 131 -5.41 -47.81 18.41
N VAL A 132 -5.12 -46.62 17.98
CA VAL A 132 -5.43 -46.16 16.64
C VAL A 132 -4.16 -45.62 16.01
N LEU A 133 -3.75 -46.18 14.89
CA LEU A 133 -2.43 -45.91 14.30
C LEU A 133 -1.33 -46.16 15.34
N ASN A 134 -0.52 -45.16 15.65
CA ASN A 134 0.56 -45.27 16.63
C ASN A 134 0.21 -44.78 18.03
N LYS A 135 -1.03 -44.30 18.24
CA LYS A 135 -1.46 -43.79 19.53
C LYS A 135 -2.16 -44.86 20.35
N ARG A 136 -1.75 -45.00 21.60
CA ARG A 136 -2.40 -45.81 22.62
C ARG A 136 -3.01 -44.88 23.67
N VAL A 137 -4.29 -45.05 23.91
CA VAL A 137 -5.03 -44.29 24.92
C VAL A 137 -5.90 -45.23 25.74
N ARG A 138 -6.33 -44.74 26.89
CA ARG A 138 -7.29 -45.45 27.73
C ARG A 138 -8.55 -44.63 27.87
N ALA A 139 -9.67 -45.21 27.57
CA ALA A 139 -10.96 -44.56 27.62
C ALA A 139 -12.09 -45.52 27.94
N THR A 140 -13.25 -45.03 28.21
CA THR A 140 -14.46 -45.79 28.44
C THR A 140 -15.06 -46.25 27.11
N ILE A 141 -15.31 -47.53 26.98
CA ILE A 141 -15.94 -48.14 25.82
C ILE A 141 -17.20 -48.89 26.26
N MET A 142 -18.26 -48.73 25.53
CA MET A 142 -19.49 -49.47 25.69
C MET A 142 -19.57 -50.57 24.63
N THR A 143 -20.06 -51.72 25.00
CA THR A 143 -20.34 -52.81 24.06
C THR A 143 -21.84 -53.08 24.05
N GLY A 144 -22.40 -53.29 22.86
CA GLY A 144 -23.83 -53.53 22.70
C GLY A 144 -24.18 -53.83 21.25
N ASP A 145 -25.43 -54.10 21.02
CA ASP A 145 -25.96 -54.36 19.68
C ASP A 145 -26.21 -53.03 18.94
N THR A 146 -25.11 -52.40 18.54
CA THR A 146 -25.14 -51.15 17.77
C THR A 146 -25.08 -51.42 16.27
N PRO A 147 -25.84 -50.71 15.44
CA PRO A 147 -25.73 -50.85 13.99
C PRO A 147 -24.42 -50.36 13.42
N PHE A 148 -23.71 -49.47 14.13
CA PHE A 148 -22.39 -48.92 13.75
C PHE A 148 -21.46 -48.90 14.96
N ASN A 149 -20.23 -49.28 14.75
CA ASN A 149 -19.19 -49.05 15.74
C ASN A 149 -18.78 -47.60 15.70
N ILE A 150 -18.86 -46.87 16.81
CA ILE A 150 -18.66 -45.45 16.87
C ILE A 150 -17.63 -45.10 17.94
N PHE A 151 -16.64 -44.29 17.59
CA PHE A 151 -15.82 -43.55 18.54
C PHE A 151 -16.38 -42.14 18.66
N GLY A 152 -16.93 -41.83 19.81
CA GLY A 152 -17.42 -40.51 20.16
C GLY A 152 -16.30 -39.61 20.72
N ARG A 153 -16.72 -38.42 21.18
CA ARG A 153 -15.77 -37.39 21.61
C ARG A 153 -14.89 -37.81 22.80
N ASN A 154 -15.33 -38.73 23.64
CA ASN A 154 -14.52 -39.22 24.75
C ASN A 154 -13.23 -39.88 24.25
N VAL A 155 -13.30 -40.72 23.22
CA VAL A 155 -12.15 -41.36 22.61
C VAL A 155 -11.38 -40.40 21.69
N LEU A 156 -12.10 -39.61 20.88
CA LEU A 156 -11.48 -38.67 19.98
C LEU A 156 -10.65 -37.61 20.72
N THR A 157 -11.11 -37.16 21.87
CA THR A 157 -10.38 -36.24 22.75
C THR A 157 -9.14 -36.92 23.33
N ALA A 158 -9.28 -38.14 23.81
CA ALA A 158 -8.13 -38.91 24.34
C ALA A 158 -7.07 -39.14 23.27
N LEU A 159 -7.46 -39.36 22.02
CA LEU A 159 -6.55 -39.53 20.88
C LEU A 159 -5.91 -38.19 20.45
N GLY A 160 -6.36 -37.05 20.97
CA GLY A 160 -5.86 -35.74 20.58
C GLY A 160 -6.29 -35.33 19.17
N MET A 161 -7.46 -35.78 18.74
CA MET A 161 -7.98 -35.43 17.44
C MET A 161 -8.28 -33.92 17.35
N SER A 162 -7.90 -33.29 16.27
CA SER A 162 -8.25 -31.92 15.94
C SER A 162 -9.09 -31.86 14.68
N LEU A 163 -10.03 -30.94 14.65
CA LEU A 163 -10.82 -30.61 13.47
C LEU A 163 -10.33 -29.32 12.87
N ASN A 164 -9.74 -29.40 11.68
CA ASN A 164 -9.23 -28.23 10.98
C ASN A 164 -10.24 -27.78 9.93
N LEU A 165 -10.83 -26.62 10.14
CA LEU A 165 -11.74 -26.03 9.17
C LEU A 165 -10.97 -25.31 8.06
N PRO A 166 -11.55 -25.19 6.85
CA PRO A 166 -10.92 -24.42 5.79
C PRO A 166 -10.55 -23.00 6.25
N ILE A 167 -9.41 -22.49 5.77
CA ILE A 167 -8.88 -21.19 6.18
C ILE A 167 -9.83 -20.07 5.78
N ALA A 168 -10.29 -20.07 4.53
CA ALA A 168 -11.25 -19.09 4.04
C ALA A 168 -12.29 -19.77 3.16
N LYS A 169 -13.55 -19.35 3.29
CA LYS A 169 -14.68 -19.81 2.47
C LYS A 169 -14.87 -18.94 1.24
N VAL A 170 -13.77 -18.54 0.61
CA VAL A 170 -13.76 -17.73 -0.61
C VAL A 170 -13.16 -18.54 -1.76
N GLU A 171 -13.74 -18.37 -2.94
CA GLU A 171 -13.23 -19.03 -4.13
C GLU A 171 -11.90 -18.40 -4.57
N PRO A 172 -10.86 -19.18 -4.87
CA PRO A 172 -9.61 -18.62 -5.33
C PRO A 172 -9.75 -17.96 -6.71
N ILE A 173 -9.07 -16.86 -6.90
CA ILE A 173 -9.06 -16.12 -8.17
C ILE A 173 -8.05 -16.75 -9.11
N LYS A 174 -8.46 -17.03 -10.34
CA LYS A 174 -7.59 -17.58 -11.37
C LYS A 174 -6.48 -16.59 -11.71
N VAL A 175 -5.25 -17.07 -11.67
CA VAL A 175 -4.04 -16.31 -11.99
C VAL A 175 -3.19 -17.12 -12.95
N THR A 176 -2.57 -16.45 -13.91
CA THR A 176 -1.70 -17.06 -14.90
C THR A 176 -0.35 -16.36 -14.97
N LEU A 177 0.63 -17.03 -15.53
CA LEU A 177 1.86 -16.39 -15.96
C LEU A 177 1.61 -15.54 -17.20
N LYS A 178 2.49 -14.59 -17.48
CA LYS A 178 2.49 -13.85 -18.75
C LYS A 178 2.61 -14.81 -19.92
N PRO A 179 1.97 -14.52 -21.07
CA PRO A 179 2.04 -15.40 -22.24
C PRO A 179 3.48 -15.68 -22.65
N GLY A 180 3.77 -16.95 -22.94
CA GLY A 180 5.10 -17.40 -23.38
C GLY A 180 6.18 -17.40 -22.29
N ARG A 181 5.80 -17.22 -21.03
CA ARG A 181 6.72 -17.27 -19.88
C ARG A 181 6.52 -18.53 -19.05
N ASP A 182 7.59 -18.94 -18.40
CA ASP A 182 7.60 -20.09 -17.48
C ASP A 182 7.99 -19.63 -16.08
N GLY A 183 7.72 -20.47 -15.08
CA GLY A 183 8.04 -20.19 -13.69
C GLY A 183 9.54 -20.16 -13.42
N PRO A 184 9.95 -19.60 -12.28
CA PRO A 184 11.36 -19.48 -11.92
C PRO A 184 11.97 -20.83 -11.57
N LYS A 185 13.21 -21.06 -11.98
CA LYS A 185 14.01 -22.26 -11.70
C LYS A 185 15.35 -21.86 -11.10
N LEU A 186 15.30 -21.07 -10.03
CA LEU A 186 16.47 -20.51 -9.40
C LEU A 186 17.05 -21.47 -8.35
N ARG A 187 18.35 -21.45 -8.20
CA ARG A 187 19.05 -22.32 -7.25
C ARG A 187 18.97 -21.72 -5.83
N GLN A 188 18.70 -22.57 -4.84
CA GLN A 188 18.79 -22.20 -3.43
C GLN A 188 20.26 -22.03 -3.04
N TRP A 189 20.58 -20.89 -2.44
CA TRP A 189 21.91 -20.65 -1.89
C TRP A 189 22.08 -21.32 -0.51
N PRO A 190 23.32 -21.56 -0.07
CA PRO A 190 23.60 -22.13 1.25
C PRO A 190 23.12 -21.19 2.37
N LEU A 191 22.64 -21.80 3.45
CA LEU A 191 22.20 -21.10 4.64
C LEU A 191 22.97 -21.62 5.87
N THR A 192 23.07 -20.80 6.90
CA THR A 192 23.63 -21.21 8.18
C THR A 192 22.73 -22.25 8.86
N LYS A 193 23.31 -23.12 9.68
CA LYS A 193 22.56 -24.13 10.45
C LYS A 193 21.42 -23.50 11.25
N GLU A 194 21.68 -22.38 11.92
CA GLU A 194 20.69 -21.66 12.70
C GLU A 194 19.49 -21.20 11.85
N LYS A 195 19.75 -20.69 10.66
CA LYS A 195 18.70 -20.28 9.71
C LYS A 195 17.90 -21.45 9.18
N ILE A 196 18.57 -22.54 8.86
CA ILE A 196 17.89 -23.78 8.38
C ILE A 196 16.95 -24.31 9.45
N GLU A 197 17.38 -24.40 10.69
CA GLU A 197 16.56 -24.86 11.81
C GLU A 197 15.35 -23.94 12.05
N ALA A 198 15.58 -22.63 11.98
CA ALA A 198 14.50 -21.65 12.10
C ALA A 198 13.47 -21.77 10.97
N LEU A 199 13.92 -21.90 9.73
CA LEU A 199 13.04 -22.08 8.59
C LEU A 199 12.28 -23.40 8.63
N LYS A 200 12.93 -24.45 9.09
CA LYS A 200 12.28 -25.76 9.27
C LYS A 200 11.10 -25.66 10.23
N GLU A 201 11.30 -25.01 11.37
CA GLU A 201 10.25 -24.79 12.37
C GLU A 201 9.10 -23.95 11.80
N ILE A 202 9.42 -22.86 11.10
CA ILE A 202 8.43 -22.00 10.47
C ILE A 202 7.61 -22.75 9.42
N CYS A 203 8.28 -23.52 8.55
CA CYS A 203 7.59 -24.27 7.49
C CYS A 203 6.73 -25.39 8.03
N GLU A 204 7.18 -26.10 9.06
CA GLU A 204 6.37 -27.15 9.72
C GLU A 204 5.10 -26.56 10.32
N LYS A 205 5.19 -25.39 10.96
CA LYS A 205 4.04 -24.67 11.48
C LYS A 205 3.08 -24.23 10.36
N MET A 206 3.61 -23.65 9.30
CA MET A 206 2.80 -23.20 8.16
C MET A 206 2.12 -24.38 7.44
N GLU A 207 2.81 -25.51 7.30
CA GLU A 207 2.23 -26.74 6.73
C GLU A 207 1.09 -27.25 7.61
N LYS A 208 1.29 -27.29 8.92
CA LYS A 208 0.26 -27.69 9.88
C LYS A 208 -0.96 -26.78 9.86
N GLU A 209 -0.75 -25.48 9.66
CA GLU A 209 -1.83 -24.49 9.54
C GLU A 209 -2.49 -24.48 8.15
N GLY A 210 -2.06 -25.31 7.22
CA GLY A 210 -2.63 -25.42 5.88
C GLY A 210 -2.20 -24.31 4.92
N GLN A 211 -1.12 -23.62 5.19
CA GLN A 211 -0.59 -22.53 4.36
C GLN A 211 0.41 -23.02 3.32
N LEU A 212 1.09 -24.10 3.61
CA LEU A 212 2.04 -24.78 2.74
C LEU A 212 1.64 -26.23 2.54
N GLU A 213 2.07 -26.81 1.43
CA GLU A 213 2.05 -28.24 1.20
C GLU A 213 3.34 -28.67 0.53
N GLU A 214 3.69 -29.95 0.65
CA GLU A 214 4.87 -30.48 0.02
C GLU A 214 4.72 -30.44 -1.50
N ALA A 215 5.75 -29.96 -2.19
CA ALA A 215 5.75 -29.90 -3.64
C ALA A 215 5.79 -31.28 -4.26
N SER A 216 5.13 -31.45 -5.40
CA SER A 216 5.26 -32.69 -6.21
C SER A 216 6.72 -32.95 -6.56
N PRO A 217 7.17 -34.23 -6.53
CA PRO A 217 8.53 -34.55 -6.94
C PRO A 217 8.84 -34.20 -8.40
N THR A 218 7.83 -33.99 -9.22
CA THR A 218 7.98 -33.57 -10.62
C THR A 218 7.95 -32.04 -10.81
N ASN A 219 7.76 -31.27 -9.75
CA ASN A 219 7.74 -29.80 -9.83
C ASN A 219 9.14 -29.27 -10.16
N PRO A 220 9.33 -28.61 -11.32
CA PRO A 220 10.65 -28.15 -11.75
C PRO A 220 11.02 -26.77 -11.23
N TYR A 221 10.11 -26.07 -10.55
CA TYR A 221 10.26 -24.67 -10.18
C TYR A 221 10.96 -24.53 -8.83
N ASN A 222 11.66 -23.44 -8.65
CA ASN A 222 12.26 -23.09 -7.37
C ASN A 222 12.56 -21.61 -7.26
N THR A 223 12.31 -21.08 -6.09
CA THR A 223 12.62 -19.69 -5.70
C THR A 223 13.46 -19.73 -4.42
N PRO A 224 14.54 -18.94 -4.34
CA PRO A 224 15.39 -18.93 -3.14
C PRO A 224 14.64 -18.41 -1.91
N THR A 225 14.92 -19.02 -0.78
CA THR A 225 14.41 -18.58 0.53
C THR A 225 15.57 -18.22 1.46
N PHE A 226 15.29 -17.32 2.38
CA PHE A 226 16.24 -16.92 3.42
C PHE A 226 15.52 -16.53 4.70
N ALA A 227 16.27 -16.37 5.79
CA ALA A 227 15.74 -16.01 7.09
C ALA A 227 16.37 -14.72 7.60
N ILE A 228 15.56 -13.87 8.20
CA ILE A 228 16.01 -12.66 8.89
C ILE A 228 15.50 -12.67 10.34
N LYS A 229 16.27 -12.05 11.23
CA LYS A 229 15.81 -11.84 12.61
C LYS A 229 14.77 -10.73 12.67
N LYS A 230 13.70 -10.96 13.42
CA LYS A 230 12.73 -9.92 13.76
C LYS A 230 13.38 -8.91 14.72
N LYS A 231 12.75 -7.77 14.91
CA LYS A 231 13.15 -6.76 15.92
C LYS A 231 13.27 -7.36 17.32
N ASP A 232 12.42 -8.31 17.63
CA ASP A 232 12.57 -9.21 18.77
C ASP A 232 13.62 -10.27 18.41
N LYS A 233 14.81 -10.13 18.99
CA LYS A 233 16.05 -10.87 18.65
C LYS A 233 15.95 -12.39 18.70
N ASN A 234 14.88 -12.94 19.27
CA ASN A 234 14.69 -14.38 19.45
C ASN A 234 13.78 -15.01 18.40
N LYS A 235 13.19 -14.20 17.49
CA LYS A 235 12.27 -14.72 16.47
C LYS A 235 12.83 -14.50 15.07
N TRP A 236 12.67 -15.52 14.24
CA TRP A 236 13.05 -15.51 12.83
C TRP A 236 11.84 -15.28 11.94
N ARG A 237 12.09 -14.66 10.81
CA ARG A 237 11.10 -14.48 9.74
C ARG A 237 11.63 -15.10 8.46
N MET A 238 10.80 -15.93 7.83
CA MET A 238 11.09 -16.47 6.51
C MET A 238 10.78 -15.42 5.45
N LEU A 239 11.70 -15.22 4.52
CA LEU A 239 11.52 -14.43 3.33
C LEU A 239 11.78 -15.28 2.09
N ILE A 240 10.94 -15.13 1.09
CA ILE A 240 11.10 -15.79 -0.19
C ILE A 240 11.29 -14.71 -1.26
N ASP A 241 12.33 -14.87 -2.05
CA ASP A 241 12.67 -13.89 -3.07
C ASP A 241 11.86 -14.10 -4.35
N PHE A 242 10.64 -13.61 -4.35
CA PHE A 242 9.72 -13.73 -5.48
C PHE A 242 9.99 -12.75 -6.64
N ARG A 243 11.11 -12.04 -6.66
CA ARG A 243 11.39 -11.05 -7.73
C ARG A 243 11.29 -11.66 -9.13
N GLU A 244 11.83 -12.86 -9.35
CA GLU A 244 11.77 -13.52 -10.65
C GLU A 244 10.35 -14.04 -10.97
N LEU A 245 9.64 -14.60 -9.99
CA LEU A 245 8.24 -14.98 -10.17
C LEU A 245 7.38 -13.75 -10.49
N ASN A 246 7.62 -12.63 -9.81
CA ASN A 246 6.89 -11.40 -10.05
C ASN A 246 7.06 -10.88 -11.48
N LYS A 247 8.24 -11.03 -12.08
CA LYS A 247 8.49 -10.64 -13.46
C LYS A 247 7.66 -11.43 -14.49
N VAL A 248 7.41 -12.69 -14.20
CA VAL A 248 6.68 -13.59 -15.11
C VAL A 248 5.21 -13.77 -14.75
N THR A 249 4.77 -13.28 -13.60
CA THR A 249 3.37 -13.25 -13.22
C THR A 249 2.61 -12.20 -14.05
N GLN A 250 1.36 -12.49 -14.42
CA GLN A 250 0.49 -11.53 -15.09
C GLN A 250 0.46 -10.18 -14.37
N ASP A 251 0.17 -9.13 -15.09
CA ASP A 251 -0.06 -7.82 -14.49
C ASP A 251 -1.47 -7.74 -13.91
N PHE A 252 -1.60 -6.99 -12.83
CA PHE A 252 -2.88 -6.73 -12.18
C PHE A 252 -3.21 -5.25 -12.28
N THR A 253 -4.47 -4.94 -12.57
CA THR A 253 -4.94 -3.56 -12.57
C THR A 253 -5.08 -3.06 -11.14
N GLU A 254 -4.42 -1.95 -10.83
CA GLU A 254 -4.56 -1.32 -9.52
C GLU A 254 -5.97 -0.73 -9.38
N ILE A 255 -6.70 -1.17 -8.36
CA ILE A 255 -8.03 -0.64 -8.02
C ILE A 255 -7.95 0.39 -6.87
N GLN A 256 -6.89 0.38 -6.09
CA GLN A 256 -6.62 1.41 -5.10
C GLN A 256 -5.91 2.58 -5.78
N LEU A 257 -6.65 3.66 -6.02
CA LEU A 257 -6.17 4.81 -6.79
C LEU A 257 -5.30 5.77 -5.98
N GLY A 258 -5.29 5.63 -4.67
CA GLY A 258 -4.49 6.47 -3.78
C GLY A 258 -4.63 6.04 -2.32
N ILE A 259 -3.85 6.68 -1.47
CA ILE A 259 -3.87 6.46 -0.02
C ILE A 259 -4.99 7.30 0.58
N PRO A 260 -5.89 6.74 1.41
CA PRO A 260 -6.88 7.52 2.13
C PRO A 260 -6.21 8.56 3.03
N HIS A 261 -6.78 9.75 3.11
CA HIS A 261 -6.28 10.81 3.97
C HIS A 261 -7.28 11.12 5.10
N PRO A 262 -6.84 11.33 6.33
CA PRO A 262 -7.75 11.58 7.44
C PRO A 262 -8.56 12.87 7.29
N ALA A 263 -8.05 13.88 6.59
CA ALA A 263 -8.78 15.09 6.29
C ALA A 263 -10.04 14.86 5.45
N GLY A 264 -10.10 13.77 4.69
CA GLY A 264 -11.26 13.37 3.90
C GLY A 264 -12.32 12.59 4.68
N LEU A 265 -12.02 12.24 5.93
CA LEU A 265 -13.03 11.62 6.78
C LEU A 265 -14.08 12.63 7.18
N ALA A 266 -15.35 12.27 6.99
CA ALA A 266 -16.44 13.04 7.58
C ALA A 266 -16.36 12.92 9.11
N LYS A 267 -16.64 14.03 9.80
CA LYS A 267 -16.70 14.03 11.26
C LYS A 267 -17.78 13.07 11.73
N LYS A 268 -17.38 12.04 12.45
CA LYS A 268 -18.27 11.01 13.00
C LYS A 268 -18.08 10.87 14.50
N ARG A 269 -19.14 10.46 15.18
CA ARG A 269 -19.16 10.32 16.63
C ARG A 269 -18.19 9.24 17.12
N ARG A 270 -18.15 8.10 16.44
CA ARG A 270 -17.34 6.94 16.82
C ARG A 270 -16.49 6.44 15.67
N ILE A 271 -15.28 6.07 16.00
CA ILE A 271 -14.31 5.45 15.10
C ILE A 271 -13.83 4.16 15.73
N THR A 272 -13.71 3.12 14.93
CA THR A 272 -13.07 1.85 15.30
C THR A 272 -12.13 1.42 14.19
N VAL A 273 -10.97 0.92 14.54
CA VAL A 273 -10.00 0.38 13.57
C VAL A 273 -9.79 -1.10 13.84
N LEU A 274 -10.04 -1.91 12.83
CA LEU A 274 -9.80 -3.34 12.81
C LEU A 274 -8.55 -3.66 11.99
N ASP A 275 -7.82 -4.68 12.41
CA ASP A 275 -6.75 -5.28 11.62
C ASP A 275 -7.14 -6.70 11.23
N VAL A 276 -6.97 -7.04 9.96
CA VAL A 276 -7.13 -8.40 9.48
C VAL A 276 -5.79 -9.12 9.65
N GLY A 277 -5.70 -9.98 10.65
CA GLY A 277 -4.48 -10.72 10.94
C GLY A 277 -4.16 -11.73 9.84
N ASP A 278 -2.86 -11.89 9.54
CA ASP A 278 -2.37 -12.80 8.50
C ASP A 278 -3.17 -12.71 7.20
N ALA A 279 -3.39 -11.48 6.75
CA ALA A 279 -4.34 -11.14 5.70
C ALA A 279 -4.19 -12.01 4.45
N TYR A 280 -2.97 -12.12 3.93
CA TYR A 280 -2.73 -12.89 2.72
C TYR A 280 -2.90 -14.39 2.94
N PHE A 281 -2.50 -14.89 4.10
CA PHE A 281 -2.58 -16.30 4.44
C PHE A 281 -4.01 -16.80 4.67
N SER A 282 -4.96 -15.89 4.76
CA SER A 282 -6.39 -16.22 4.88
C SER A 282 -7.07 -16.44 3.53
N ILE A 283 -6.40 -16.19 2.42
CA ILE A 283 -6.96 -16.34 1.08
C ILE A 283 -6.24 -17.46 0.34
N PRO A 284 -7.00 -18.43 -0.23
CA PRO A 284 -6.41 -19.52 -0.98
C PRO A 284 -5.82 -19.02 -2.32
N LEU A 285 -4.66 -19.52 -2.65
CA LEU A 285 -4.06 -19.35 -3.97
C LEU A 285 -4.66 -20.37 -4.94
N HIS A 286 -4.97 -19.92 -6.15
CA HIS A 286 -5.53 -20.80 -7.18
C HIS A 286 -4.63 -22.03 -7.40
N GLU A 287 -5.24 -23.19 -7.44
CA GLU A 287 -4.54 -24.48 -7.43
C GLU A 287 -3.52 -24.62 -8.57
N GLU A 288 -3.89 -24.18 -9.78
CA GLU A 288 -3.01 -24.25 -10.95
C GLU A 288 -1.75 -23.37 -10.83
N PHE A 289 -1.78 -22.32 -10.00
CA PHE A 289 -0.66 -21.40 -9.83
C PHE A 289 0.30 -21.81 -8.71
N ARG A 290 -0.12 -22.63 -7.76
CA ARG A 290 0.65 -23.02 -6.58
C ARG A 290 2.03 -23.57 -6.91
N GLN A 291 2.14 -24.34 -7.99
CA GLN A 291 3.40 -24.94 -8.44
C GLN A 291 4.53 -23.94 -8.66
N TYR A 292 4.21 -22.72 -9.05
CA TYR A 292 5.21 -21.68 -9.33
C TYR A 292 5.80 -21.04 -8.07
N THR A 293 5.19 -21.27 -6.93
CA THR A 293 5.65 -20.74 -5.63
C THR A 293 6.65 -21.63 -4.93
N ALA A 294 7.07 -22.71 -5.57
CA ALA A 294 7.93 -23.72 -4.98
C ALA A 294 9.26 -23.16 -4.47
N PHE A 295 9.64 -23.59 -3.30
CA PHE A 295 10.93 -23.29 -2.68
C PHE A 295 11.48 -24.52 -1.95
N THR A 296 12.75 -24.48 -1.58
CA THR A 296 13.47 -25.62 -1.02
C THR A 296 14.17 -25.24 0.28
N LEU A 297 14.00 -26.05 1.32
CA LEU A 297 14.80 -25.97 2.54
C LEU A 297 16.03 -26.85 2.38
N PRO A 298 17.25 -26.29 2.39
CA PRO A 298 18.46 -27.09 2.35
C PRO A 298 18.71 -27.79 3.70
N SER A 299 19.54 -28.80 3.70
CA SER A 299 20.06 -29.44 4.91
C SER A 299 21.55 -29.15 5.08
N VAL A 300 22.03 -29.20 6.32
CA VAL A 300 23.45 -29.05 6.62
C VAL A 300 24.22 -30.20 6.02
N ASN A 301 25.30 -29.91 5.31
CA ASN A 301 26.15 -30.90 4.64
C ASN A 301 25.40 -31.77 3.61
N ASN A 302 24.24 -31.33 3.15
CA ASN A 302 23.37 -32.12 2.28
C ASN A 302 23.06 -33.52 2.83
N ALA A 303 23.02 -33.64 4.15
CA ALA A 303 22.83 -34.91 4.83
C ALA A 303 21.44 -35.54 4.59
N GLU A 304 20.46 -34.68 4.31
CA GLU A 304 19.11 -35.05 3.94
C GLU A 304 18.73 -34.38 2.61
N PRO A 305 17.84 -35.00 1.81
CA PRO A 305 17.27 -34.32 0.67
C PRO A 305 16.58 -32.99 1.10
N GLY A 306 16.69 -31.98 0.28
CA GLY A 306 16.00 -30.71 0.53
C GLY A 306 14.49 -30.94 0.54
N LYS A 307 13.80 -30.42 1.56
CA LYS A 307 12.36 -30.48 1.63
C LYS A 307 11.76 -29.33 0.83
N ARG A 308 10.84 -29.65 -0.07
CA ARG A 308 10.27 -28.68 -0.99
C ARG A 308 8.81 -28.44 -0.70
N TYR A 309 8.43 -27.16 -0.74
CA TYR A 309 7.07 -26.69 -0.44
C TYR A 309 6.53 -25.84 -1.56
N ILE A 310 5.20 -25.81 -1.66
CA ILE A 310 4.44 -24.83 -2.43
C ILE A 310 3.43 -24.15 -1.52
N TYR A 311 3.05 -22.92 -1.88
CA TYR A 311 2.03 -22.17 -1.14
C TYR A 311 0.63 -22.63 -1.52
N LYS A 312 -0.22 -22.80 -0.53
CA LYS A 312 -1.67 -22.99 -0.68
C LYS A 312 -2.45 -21.69 -0.60
N VAL A 313 -1.82 -20.64 -0.06
CA VAL A 313 -2.40 -19.33 0.22
C VAL A 313 -1.56 -18.25 -0.45
N LEU A 314 -2.07 -17.01 -0.46
CA LEU A 314 -1.34 -15.90 -1.05
C LEU A 314 -0.01 -15.65 -0.32
N PRO A 315 1.13 -15.77 -1.02
CA PRO A 315 2.43 -15.61 -0.37
C PRO A 315 2.78 -14.15 -0.08
N GLN A 316 3.54 -13.92 0.97
CA GLN A 316 4.16 -12.63 1.24
C GLN A 316 5.23 -12.32 0.17
N GLY A 317 5.22 -11.10 -0.35
CA GLY A 317 6.20 -10.68 -1.36
C GLY A 317 5.87 -11.04 -2.79
N TRP A 318 4.81 -11.81 -3.03
CA TRP A 318 4.33 -12.05 -4.38
C TRP A 318 3.48 -10.89 -4.87
N LYS A 319 3.68 -10.50 -6.13
CA LYS A 319 3.01 -9.39 -6.82
C LYS A 319 1.47 -9.46 -6.75
N GLY A 320 0.92 -10.67 -6.84
CA GLY A 320 -0.52 -10.89 -6.86
C GLY A 320 -1.19 -10.79 -5.49
N SER A 321 -0.45 -10.95 -4.39
CA SER A 321 -1.05 -11.02 -3.05
C SER A 321 -1.79 -9.75 -2.65
N PRO A 322 -1.21 -8.54 -2.75
CA PRO A 322 -1.94 -7.33 -2.43
C PRO A 322 -3.13 -7.07 -3.35
N ALA A 323 -2.99 -7.33 -4.65
CA ALA A 323 -4.05 -7.09 -5.62
C ALA A 323 -5.26 -8.02 -5.39
N ILE A 324 -4.99 -9.30 -5.20
CA ILE A 324 -6.05 -10.31 -4.98
C ILE A 324 -6.72 -10.08 -3.62
N PHE A 325 -5.95 -9.82 -2.56
CA PHE A 325 -6.51 -9.53 -1.24
C PHE A 325 -7.45 -8.33 -1.28
N GLN A 326 -7.03 -7.24 -1.88
CA GLN A 326 -7.81 -6.02 -1.99
C GLN A 326 -9.11 -6.25 -2.76
N TYR A 327 -9.04 -6.94 -3.87
CA TYR A 327 -10.20 -7.30 -4.68
C TYR A 327 -11.19 -8.17 -3.89
N MET A 328 -10.70 -9.21 -3.23
CA MET A 328 -11.53 -10.11 -2.43
C MET A 328 -12.18 -9.38 -1.26
N MET A 329 -11.43 -8.56 -0.55
CA MET A 329 -11.97 -7.79 0.57
C MET A 329 -13.03 -6.80 0.11
N ARG A 330 -12.84 -6.17 -1.03
CA ARG A 330 -13.84 -5.29 -1.63
C ARG A 330 -15.15 -6.04 -1.87
N GLN A 331 -15.09 -7.23 -2.45
CA GLN A 331 -16.27 -8.06 -2.70
C GLN A 331 -16.97 -8.47 -1.40
N ILE A 332 -16.21 -8.85 -0.40
CA ILE A 332 -16.74 -9.26 0.90
C ILE A 332 -17.44 -8.10 1.62
N LEU A 333 -16.86 -6.91 1.56
CA LEU A 333 -17.39 -5.73 2.24
C LEU A 333 -18.58 -5.08 1.51
N GLU A 334 -18.76 -5.31 0.23
CA GLU A 334 -19.78 -4.62 -0.55
C GLU A 334 -21.21 -4.83 -0.02
N PRO A 335 -21.68 -6.05 0.28
CA PRO A 335 -23.00 -6.24 0.88
C PRO A 335 -23.15 -5.55 2.23
N PHE A 336 -22.10 -5.56 3.01
CA PHE A 336 -22.05 -4.91 4.32
C PHE A 336 -22.15 -3.38 4.21
N ARG A 337 -21.46 -2.78 3.23
CA ARG A 337 -21.57 -1.36 2.91
C ARG A 337 -23.00 -0.98 2.50
N LYS A 338 -23.63 -1.79 1.66
CA LYS A 338 -25.01 -1.57 1.21
C LYS A 338 -26.03 -1.68 2.34
N ALA A 339 -25.80 -2.57 3.28
CA ALA A 339 -26.64 -2.73 4.45
C ALA A 339 -26.49 -1.60 5.49
N ASN A 340 -25.38 -0.89 5.47
CA ASN A 340 -25.05 0.19 6.40
C ASN A 340 -24.59 1.45 5.66
N PRO A 341 -25.45 2.10 4.86
CA PRO A 341 -25.04 3.20 4.00
C PRO A 341 -24.62 4.46 4.77
N ASP A 342 -25.03 4.61 6.01
CA ASP A 342 -24.67 5.70 6.92
C ASP A 342 -23.33 5.48 7.63
N VAL A 343 -22.76 4.29 7.53
CA VAL A 343 -21.49 3.94 8.16
C VAL A 343 -20.35 4.09 7.16
N ILE A 344 -19.30 4.78 7.55
CA ILE A 344 -18.09 4.89 6.77
C ILE A 344 -17.24 3.66 7.02
N ILE A 345 -16.87 2.97 5.95
CA ILE A 345 -15.97 1.80 5.98
C ILE A 345 -14.85 2.04 5.00
N ILE A 346 -13.65 2.22 5.52
CA ILE A 346 -12.45 2.42 4.71
C ILE A 346 -11.57 1.21 4.83
N GLN A 347 -11.32 0.54 3.72
CA GLN A 347 -10.36 -0.55 3.64
C GLN A 347 -9.04 -0.07 3.05
N TYR A 348 -7.95 -0.42 3.67
CA TYR A 348 -6.62 -0.20 3.12
C TYR A 348 -5.70 -1.32 3.58
N VAL A 349 -5.19 -2.10 2.62
CA VAL A 349 -4.37 -3.29 2.88
C VAL A 349 -5.08 -4.22 3.88
N ASP A 350 -4.55 -4.36 5.08
CA ASP A 350 -5.08 -5.18 6.17
C ASP A 350 -5.86 -4.39 7.23
N ASP A 351 -5.97 -3.07 7.08
CA ASP A 351 -6.68 -2.21 8.01
C ASP A 351 -8.10 -1.89 7.52
N ILE A 352 -9.05 -1.92 8.43
CA ILE A 352 -10.43 -1.49 8.16
C ILE A 352 -10.82 -0.46 9.22
N LEU A 353 -11.15 0.75 8.76
CA LEU A 353 -11.67 1.81 9.60
C LEU A 353 -13.18 1.87 9.48
N ILE A 354 -13.87 1.93 10.62
CA ILE A 354 -15.33 2.02 10.71
C ILE A 354 -15.66 3.28 11.48
N ALA A 355 -16.43 4.18 10.88
CA ALA A 355 -16.85 5.42 11.52
C ALA A 355 -18.36 5.63 11.35
N SER A 356 -19.04 6.04 12.40
CA SER A 356 -20.48 6.28 12.38
C SER A 356 -20.90 7.33 13.40
N ASP A 357 -22.09 7.90 13.19
CA ASP A 357 -22.79 8.77 14.15
C ASP A 357 -23.77 8.00 15.02
N ARG A 358 -23.83 6.70 14.89
CA ARG A 358 -24.71 5.84 15.67
C ARG A 358 -24.39 5.90 17.17
N THR A 359 -25.31 5.48 18.01
CA THR A 359 -25.05 5.33 19.44
C THR A 359 -23.89 4.36 19.68
N ASP A 360 -23.24 4.43 20.83
CA ASP A 360 -22.11 3.55 21.15
C ASP A 360 -22.49 2.07 21.01
N LEU A 361 -23.68 1.70 21.49
CA LEU A 361 -24.15 0.32 21.40
C LEU A 361 -24.41 -0.11 19.95
N GLU A 362 -25.02 0.74 19.15
CA GLU A 362 -25.29 0.45 17.74
C GLU A 362 -24.01 0.40 16.91
N HIS A 363 -23.07 1.30 17.18
CA HIS A 363 -21.76 1.28 16.53
C HIS A 363 -21.00 -0.01 16.84
N ASP A 364 -20.92 -0.39 18.11
CA ASP A 364 -20.26 -1.61 18.53
C ASP A 364 -20.93 -2.87 17.96
N ARG A 365 -22.25 -2.83 17.79
CA ARG A 365 -22.98 -3.90 17.13
C ARG A 365 -22.62 -4.07 15.66
N VAL A 366 -22.48 -2.96 14.93
CA VAL A 366 -22.04 -2.98 13.53
C VAL A 366 -20.63 -3.53 13.42
N VAL A 367 -19.73 -3.10 14.29
CA VAL A 367 -18.36 -3.60 14.35
C VAL A 367 -18.32 -5.10 14.63
N LEU A 368 -19.13 -5.56 15.58
CA LEU A 368 -19.24 -6.99 15.89
C LEU A 368 -19.76 -7.79 14.70
N GLN A 369 -20.78 -7.29 14.01
CA GLN A 369 -21.32 -7.94 12.81
C GLN A 369 -20.25 -8.07 11.71
N LEU A 370 -19.42 -7.04 11.53
CA LEU A 370 -18.32 -7.10 10.58
C LEU A 370 -17.25 -8.12 11.00
N LYS A 371 -16.89 -8.15 12.28
CA LYS A 371 -15.96 -9.16 12.80
C LYS A 371 -16.49 -10.57 12.59
N GLU A 372 -17.76 -10.80 12.86
CA GLU A 372 -18.40 -12.10 12.66
C GLU A 372 -18.39 -12.50 11.18
N LEU A 373 -18.70 -11.59 10.28
CA LEU A 373 -18.64 -11.82 8.84
C LEU A 373 -17.23 -12.25 8.41
N LEU A 374 -16.22 -11.51 8.83
CA LEU A 374 -14.83 -11.82 8.49
C LEU A 374 -14.37 -13.15 9.09
N ASN A 375 -14.71 -13.41 10.34
CA ASN A 375 -14.34 -14.67 11.01
C ASN A 375 -15.05 -15.88 10.36
N ASP A 376 -16.31 -15.73 9.96
CA ASP A 376 -17.05 -16.80 9.26
C ASP A 376 -16.43 -17.13 7.89
N LEU A 377 -15.79 -16.17 7.26
CA LEU A 377 -15.06 -16.37 6.00
C LEU A 377 -13.63 -16.82 6.20
N GLY A 378 -13.19 -17.03 7.44
CA GLY A 378 -11.86 -17.51 7.78
C GLY A 378 -10.81 -16.44 8.00
N PHE A 379 -11.19 -15.18 8.04
CA PHE A 379 -10.27 -14.09 8.37
C PHE A 379 -10.16 -13.90 9.87
N SER A 380 -8.93 -13.69 10.35
CA SER A 380 -8.66 -13.38 11.74
C SER A 380 -8.79 -11.87 11.99
N THR A 381 -9.40 -11.50 13.09
CA THR A 381 -9.46 -10.11 13.59
C THR A 381 -8.90 -10.07 15.00
N PRO A 382 -7.55 -10.02 15.17
CA PRO A 382 -6.92 -10.14 16.49
C PRO A 382 -7.36 -9.03 17.43
N ASP A 383 -7.76 -9.38 18.65
CA ASP A 383 -8.18 -8.41 19.67
C ASP A 383 -7.04 -7.48 20.10
N GLU A 384 -5.80 -7.93 20.01
CA GLU A 384 -4.60 -7.16 20.34
C GLU A 384 -4.41 -5.93 19.43
N LYS A 385 -4.88 -6.01 18.18
CA LYS A 385 -4.82 -4.95 17.18
C LYS A 385 -6.16 -4.24 16.98
N PHE A 386 -7.16 -4.57 17.78
CA PHE A 386 -8.46 -3.93 17.77
C PHE A 386 -8.40 -2.61 18.51
N GLN A 387 -8.72 -1.52 17.84
CA GLN A 387 -8.68 -0.18 18.41
C GLN A 387 -10.09 0.37 18.56
N LYS A 388 -10.64 0.27 19.77
CA LYS A 388 -11.96 0.77 20.11
C LYS A 388 -11.96 2.23 20.54
N ASP A 389 -10.98 2.62 21.35
CA ASP A 389 -10.90 3.91 22.01
C ASP A 389 -9.81 4.81 21.37
N PRO A 390 -10.04 6.14 21.33
CA PRO A 390 -9.03 7.08 20.82
C PRO A 390 -7.81 7.17 21.76
N PRO A 391 -6.62 7.51 21.24
CA PRO A 391 -6.37 7.77 19.83
C PRO A 391 -6.26 6.50 18.99
N HIS A 392 -6.85 6.52 17.79
CA HIS A 392 -6.71 5.42 16.85
C HIS A 392 -5.48 5.63 15.98
N GLN A 393 -4.61 4.63 15.93
CA GLN A 393 -3.44 4.61 15.03
C GLN A 393 -3.89 4.12 13.67
N TRP A 394 -3.82 4.97 12.65
CA TRP A 394 -4.27 4.65 11.31
C TRP A 394 -3.45 5.36 10.26
N MET A 395 -2.88 4.63 9.34
CA MET A 395 -2.14 5.16 8.17
C MET A 395 -1.02 6.16 8.52
N GLY A 396 -0.38 6.03 9.68
CA GLY A 396 0.63 6.98 10.14
C GLY A 396 0.06 8.21 10.84
N TYR A 397 -1.23 8.24 11.09
CA TYR A 397 -1.92 9.31 11.81
C TYR A 397 -2.50 8.82 13.13
N GLU A 398 -2.73 9.74 14.04
CA GLU A 398 -3.52 9.53 15.25
C GLU A 398 -4.89 10.16 15.06
N LEU A 399 -5.93 9.35 15.16
CA LEU A 399 -7.32 9.81 15.00
C LEU A 399 -7.98 10.01 16.36
N TRP A 400 -8.47 11.22 16.56
CA TRP A 400 -9.31 11.61 17.69
C TRP A 400 -10.73 11.85 17.21
N PRO A 401 -11.75 11.92 18.09
CA PRO A 401 -13.14 12.16 17.65
C PRO A 401 -13.34 13.47 16.88
N THR A 402 -12.59 14.53 17.21
CA THR A 402 -12.75 15.87 16.64
C THR A 402 -11.60 16.35 15.80
N LYS A 403 -10.47 15.66 15.86
CA LYS A 403 -9.22 16.07 15.20
C LYS A 403 -8.37 14.87 14.87
N TRP A 404 -7.42 15.07 13.97
CA TRP A 404 -6.37 14.10 13.70
C TRP A 404 -5.00 14.77 13.84
N LYS A 405 -4.02 13.97 14.18
CA LYS A 405 -2.61 14.38 14.28
C LYS A 405 -1.74 13.42 13.50
N LEU A 406 -0.53 13.86 13.18
CA LEU A 406 0.50 12.95 12.69
C LEU A 406 1.08 12.14 13.83
N GLN A 407 1.38 10.87 13.58
CA GLN A 407 2.18 10.08 14.51
C GLN A 407 3.56 10.73 14.66
N LYS A 408 4.08 10.71 15.89
CA LYS A 408 5.42 11.28 16.15
C LYS A 408 6.46 10.65 15.24
N ILE A 409 7.14 11.49 14.47
CA ILE A 409 8.26 11.10 13.64
C ILE A 409 9.51 11.25 14.48
N GLN A 410 10.18 10.12 14.77
CA GLN A 410 11.47 10.14 15.45
C GLN A 410 12.56 10.05 14.40
N LEU A 411 13.42 11.07 14.37
CA LEU A 411 14.59 11.08 13.52
C LEU A 411 15.71 10.29 14.20
N PRO A 412 16.48 9.48 13.44
CA PRO A 412 17.58 8.74 14.03
C PRO A 412 18.68 9.69 14.51
N GLN A 413 19.27 9.40 15.67
CA GLN A 413 20.49 10.06 16.15
C GLN A 413 21.66 9.12 15.91
N LYS A 414 22.64 9.60 15.16
CA LYS A 414 23.85 8.84 14.86
C LYS A 414 25.07 9.74 14.99
N GLU A 415 26.16 9.19 15.46
CA GLU A 415 27.44 9.87 15.50
C GLU A 415 28.13 9.81 14.13
N VAL A 416 27.97 8.70 13.44
CA VAL A 416 28.54 8.46 12.13
C VAL A 416 27.41 8.16 11.13
N TRP A 417 27.34 8.96 10.09
CA TRP A 417 26.31 8.83 9.06
C TRP A 417 26.91 8.24 7.78
N THR A 418 26.24 7.22 7.24
CA THR A 418 26.54 6.67 5.91
C THR A 418 25.64 7.28 4.86
N VAL A 419 25.99 7.12 3.58
CA VAL A 419 25.15 7.54 2.45
C VAL A 419 23.75 6.95 2.56
N ASN A 420 23.63 5.66 2.90
CA ASN A 420 22.35 5.02 3.08
C ASN A 420 21.52 5.63 4.23
N ASP A 421 22.18 5.98 5.33
CA ASP A 421 21.52 6.63 6.47
C ASP A 421 20.93 7.99 6.08
N ILE A 422 21.67 8.78 5.30
CA ILE A 422 21.19 10.08 4.80
C ILE A 422 20.04 9.90 3.80
N GLN A 423 20.10 8.92 2.91
CA GLN A 423 18.99 8.63 2.00
C GLN A 423 17.71 8.27 2.74
N LYS A 424 17.81 7.47 3.78
CA LYS A 424 16.66 7.13 4.63
C LYS A 424 16.11 8.35 5.37
N LEU A 425 17.01 9.17 5.93
CA LEU A 425 16.64 10.39 6.62
C LEU A 425 15.93 11.38 5.68
N VAL A 426 16.47 11.60 4.50
CA VAL A 426 15.88 12.48 3.48
C VAL A 426 14.53 11.95 3.02
N GLY A 427 14.38 10.64 2.87
CA GLY A 427 13.10 10.01 2.55
C GLY A 427 12.02 10.29 3.59
N VAL A 428 12.36 10.15 4.87
CA VAL A 428 11.46 10.47 5.99
C VAL A 428 11.12 11.97 6.01
N LEU A 429 12.11 12.83 5.83
CA LEU A 429 11.92 14.29 5.82
C LEU A 429 11.08 14.76 4.62
N ASN A 430 11.29 14.20 3.44
CA ASN A 430 10.47 14.53 2.27
C ASN A 430 9.01 14.13 2.46
N TRP A 431 8.78 12.97 3.07
CA TRP A 431 7.42 12.58 3.43
C TRP A 431 6.81 13.54 4.46
N ALA A 432 7.58 13.89 5.51
CA ALA A 432 7.13 14.83 6.53
C ALA A 432 6.91 16.24 5.98
N ALA A 433 7.64 16.63 4.95
CA ALA A 433 7.51 17.95 4.32
C ALA A 433 6.14 18.20 3.69
N GLN A 434 5.42 17.14 3.33
CA GLN A 434 4.03 17.27 2.84
C GLN A 434 3.08 17.77 3.91
N ILE A 435 3.44 17.63 5.17
CA ILE A 435 2.59 17.89 6.32
C ILE A 435 3.15 19.03 7.16
N TYR A 436 4.48 19.11 7.25
CA TYR A 436 5.21 20.19 7.91
C TYR A 436 5.90 21.06 6.85
N PRO A 437 5.29 22.17 6.40
CA PRO A 437 5.80 22.92 5.26
C PRO A 437 7.19 23.53 5.43
N GLY A 438 7.65 23.68 6.66
CA GLY A 438 8.97 24.25 6.97
C GLY A 438 10.15 23.29 6.86
N ILE A 439 9.92 21.99 6.62
CA ILE A 439 10.97 20.99 6.50
C ILE A 439 11.81 21.23 5.26
N LYS A 440 13.14 21.22 5.43
CA LYS A 440 14.13 21.41 4.35
C LYS A 440 15.14 20.30 4.34
N THR A 441 15.62 19.92 3.17
CA THR A 441 16.59 18.83 2.99
C THR A 441 17.79 19.21 2.13
N LYS A 442 17.93 20.48 1.76
CA LYS A 442 18.95 20.96 0.84
C LYS A 442 20.37 20.62 1.27
N HIS A 443 20.72 20.91 2.50
CA HIS A 443 22.08 20.68 3.01
C HIS A 443 22.36 19.21 3.31
N LEU A 444 21.35 18.46 3.71
CA LEU A 444 21.46 17.01 3.89
C LEU A 444 21.67 16.30 2.54
N CYS A 445 20.94 16.70 1.52
CA CYS A 445 21.12 16.14 0.16
C CYS A 445 22.52 16.42 -0.42
N ARG A 446 23.14 17.56 -0.08
CA ARG A 446 24.51 17.89 -0.52
C ARG A 446 25.55 16.93 0.04
N LEU A 447 25.33 16.34 1.20
CA LEU A 447 26.27 15.40 1.82
C LEU A 447 26.48 14.14 0.98
N ILE A 448 25.47 13.73 0.21
CA ILE A 448 25.50 12.51 -0.60
C ILE A 448 25.63 12.76 -2.10
N ARG A 449 25.81 14.00 -2.50
CA ARG A 449 25.88 14.37 -3.91
C ARG A 449 27.13 13.76 -4.56
N GLY A 450 26.91 12.99 -5.63
CA GLY A 450 27.98 12.32 -6.37
C GLY A 450 28.53 11.06 -5.70
N LYS A 451 27.99 10.62 -4.60
CA LYS A 451 28.40 9.40 -3.90
C LYS A 451 27.53 8.22 -4.31
N MET A 452 28.16 7.11 -4.64
CA MET A 452 27.47 5.91 -5.14
C MET A 452 27.48 4.73 -4.16
N THR A 453 28.42 4.71 -3.23
CA THR A 453 28.56 3.60 -2.27
C THR A 453 27.73 3.84 -1.04
N LEU A 454 26.73 2.96 -0.79
CA LEU A 454 25.76 3.11 0.30
C LEU A 454 26.38 3.06 1.70
N THR A 455 27.48 2.33 1.86
CA THR A 455 28.18 2.15 3.14
C THR A 455 29.24 3.21 3.39
N GLU A 456 29.50 4.10 2.44
CA GLU A 456 30.46 5.19 2.58
C GLU A 456 30.01 6.17 3.66
N GLU A 457 30.94 6.56 4.52
CA GLU A 457 30.71 7.58 5.53
C GLU A 457 30.65 8.97 4.88
N VAL A 458 29.68 9.78 5.28
CA VAL A 458 29.57 11.15 4.78
C VAL A 458 30.34 12.11 5.67
N GLN A 459 30.88 13.18 5.07
CA GLN A 459 31.49 14.28 5.82
C GLN A 459 30.38 15.22 6.30
N TRP A 460 30.12 15.17 7.59
CA TRP A 460 29.10 16.01 8.20
C TRP A 460 29.50 17.49 8.18
N THR A 461 28.57 18.35 7.83
CA THR A 461 28.80 19.79 7.78
C THR A 461 27.95 20.51 8.83
N ASP A 462 28.38 21.70 9.25
CA ASP A 462 27.61 22.54 10.19
C ASP A 462 26.26 22.97 9.60
N LEU A 463 26.20 23.18 8.29
CA LEU A 463 24.94 23.50 7.60
C LEU A 463 23.94 22.33 7.65
N ALA A 464 24.43 21.11 7.48
CA ALA A 464 23.59 19.92 7.61
C ALA A 464 23.09 19.72 9.04
N GLU A 465 23.94 19.97 10.03
CA GLU A 465 23.56 19.92 11.45
C GLU A 465 22.49 20.95 11.78
N ALA A 466 22.65 22.18 11.35
CA ALA A 466 21.69 23.24 11.54
C ALA A 466 20.32 22.92 10.90
N GLU A 467 20.35 22.38 9.68
CA GLU A 467 19.14 21.96 8.95
C GLU A 467 18.41 20.82 9.69
N LEU A 468 19.17 19.82 10.16
CA LEU A 468 18.60 18.72 10.93
C LEU A 468 17.98 19.18 12.25
N GLU A 469 18.65 20.07 12.97
CA GLU A 469 18.12 20.62 14.22
C GLU A 469 16.87 21.47 14.00
N GLU A 470 16.84 22.30 12.97
CA GLU A 470 15.62 23.04 12.59
C GLU A 470 14.46 22.11 12.26
N ASN A 471 14.74 21.03 11.52
CA ASN A 471 13.73 20.04 11.19
C ASN A 471 13.20 19.31 12.43
N LYS A 472 14.07 19.01 13.41
CA LYS A 472 13.65 18.42 14.68
C LYS A 472 12.71 19.34 15.46
N ILE A 473 12.98 20.63 15.47
CA ILE A 473 12.13 21.64 16.11
C ILE A 473 10.77 21.69 15.41
N ILE A 474 10.74 21.70 14.09
CA ILE A 474 9.50 21.71 13.32
C ILE A 474 8.68 20.46 13.57
N LEU A 475 9.31 19.29 13.60
CA LEU A 475 8.64 18.01 13.87
C LEU A 475 8.16 17.88 15.32
N SER A 476 8.72 18.65 16.26
CA SER A 476 8.27 18.69 17.65
C SER A 476 6.99 19.51 17.84
N GLN A 477 6.66 20.37 16.87
CA GLN A 477 5.45 21.18 16.89
C GLN A 477 4.25 20.28 16.53
N GLU A 478 3.21 20.33 17.34
CA GLU A 478 1.99 19.57 17.07
C GLU A 478 1.23 20.22 15.91
N GLN A 479 1.02 19.44 14.83
CA GLN A 479 0.09 19.84 13.78
C GLN A 479 -1.19 19.01 13.90
N GLU A 480 -2.29 19.72 14.07
CA GLU A 480 -3.63 19.14 14.12
C GLU A 480 -4.38 19.45 12.84
N GLY A 481 -5.11 18.47 12.32
CA GLY A 481 -6.09 18.64 11.29
C GLY A 481 -7.50 18.39 11.83
N HIS A 482 -8.47 19.00 11.20
CA HIS A 482 -9.88 18.78 11.50
C HIS A 482 -10.53 17.88 10.46
N TYR A 483 -11.64 17.25 10.83
CA TYR A 483 -12.43 16.45 9.91
C TYR A 483 -13.35 17.31 9.06
N TYR A 484 -13.70 16.78 7.91
CA TYR A 484 -14.53 17.42 6.91
C TYR A 484 -16.00 17.43 7.33
N GLN A 485 -16.66 18.58 7.09
CA GLN A 485 -18.10 18.74 7.26
C GLN A 485 -18.73 19.03 5.89
N GLU A 486 -19.59 18.13 5.43
CA GLU A 486 -20.16 18.18 4.09
C GLU A 486 -21.05 19.42 3.84
N ASP A 487 -21.72 19.91 4.87
CA ASP A 487 -22.62 21.05 4.82
C ASP A 487 -21.90 22.41 4.83
N LYS A 488 -20.60 22.44 5.03
CA LYS A 488 -19.82 23.69 5.06
C LYS A 488 -19.01 23.89 3.78
N GLU A 489 -18.73 25.17 3.48
CA GLU A 489 -17.92 25.53 2.34
C GLU A 489 -16.47 25.04 2.54
N LEU A 490 -15.91 24.46 1.48
CA LEU A 490 -14.51 24.08 1.43
C LEU A 490 -13.70 25.22 0.83
N GLU A 491 -12.65 25.65 1.51
CA GLU A 491 -11.82 26.76 1.12
C GLU A 491 -10.35 26.38 1.02
N ALA A 492 -9.61 27.02 0.14
CA ALA A 492 -8.17 26.85 0.02
C ALA A 492 -7.48 28.20 -0.01
N THR A 493 -6.64 28.49 0.96
CA THR A 493 -5.84 29.70 1.02
C THR A 493 -4.42 29.40 0.56
N VAL A 494 -3.99 30.11 -0.47
CA VAL A 494 -2.67 29.94 -1.09
C VAL A 494 -1.80 31.12 -0.71
N GLN A 495 -0.59 30.84 -0.27
CA GLN A 495 0.40 31.85 0.10
C GLN A 495 1.76 31.50 -0.48
N LYS A 496 2.57 32.53 -0.68
CA LYS A 496 3.98 32.39 -1.02
C LYS A 496 4.79 32.75 0.21
N ASP A 497 5.64 31.84 0.68
CA ASP A 497 6.47 32.10 1.87
C ASP A 497 7.69 32.96 1.56
N GLN A 498 8.49 33.25 2.60
CA GLN A 498 9.71 34.06 2.48
C GLN A 498 10.78 33.42 1.60
N ASP A 499 10.76 32.10 1.44
CA ASP A 499 11.68 31.33 0.61
C ASP A 499 11.15 31.11 -0.83
N ASN A 500 10.14 31.87 -1.25
CA ASN A 500 9.46 31.73 -2.55
C ASN A 500 8.83 30.36 -2.80
N GLN A 501 8.45 29.65 -1.75
CA GLN A 501 7.71 28.38 -1.86
C GLN A 501 6.21 28.63 -1.74
N TRP A 502 5.43 27.90 -2.54
CA TRP A 502 3.98 27.93 -2.47
C TRP A 502 3.49 27.07 -1.34
N THR A 503 2.78 27.67 -0.38
CA THR A 503 2.12 26.95 0.71
C THR A 503 0.61 27.14 0.61
N TYR A 504 -0.12 26.14 1.05
CA TYR A 504 -1.58 26.20 1.04
C TYR A 504 -2.18 25.61 2.32
N LYS A 505 -3.37 26.10 2.63
CA LYS A 505 -4.20 25.57 3.69
C LYS A 505 -5.58 25.27 3.12
N ILE A 506 -6.06 24.06 3.30
CA ILE A 506 -7.43 23.70 2.95
C ILE A 506 -8.22 23.69 4.25
N HIS A 507 -9.27 24.49 4.31
CA HIS A 507 -10.00 24.76 5.55
C HIS A 507 -11.49 24.92 5.32
N GLN A 508 -12.24 24.84 6.40
CA GLN A 508 -13.66 25.17 6.48
C GLN A 508 -13.84 26.17 7.62
N GLY A 509 -13.99 27.47 7.26
CA GLY A 509 -13.91 28.54 8.24
C GLY A 509 -12.53 28.60 8.89
N GLU A 510 -12.49 28.57 10.21
CA GLU A 510 -11.22 28.57 10.98
C GLU A 510 -10.60 27.18 11.17
N LYS A 511 -11.35 26.12 10.84
CA LYS A 511 -10.88 24.74 10.99
C LYS A 511 -10.03 24.33 9.79
N ILE A 512 -8.76 24.10 10.04
CA ILE A 512 -7.83 23.64 9.00
C ILE A 512 -7.95 22.14 8.85
N LEU A 513 -8.26 21.68 7.64
CA LEU A 513 -8.35 20.27 7.30
C LEU A 513 -7.00 19.71 6.89
N LYS A 514 -6.27 20.44 6.08
CA LYS A 514 -4.97 20.01 5.56
C LYS A 514 -4.09 21.21 5.24
N VAL A 515 -2.79 21.08 5.47
CA VAL A 515 -1.78 22.03 5.01
C VAL A 515 -0.80 21.31 4.08
N GLY A 516 -0.19 22.05 3.18
CA GLY A 516 0.81 21.48 2.31
C GLY A 516 1.65 22.55 1.62
N LYS A 517 2.65 22.11 0.89
CA LYS A 517 3.49 22.96 0.08
C LYS A 517 3.78 22.30 -1.27
N TYR A 518 4.03 23.14 -2.27
CA TYR A 518 4.60 22.69 -3.51
C TYR A 518 6.04 23.20 -3.62
N ALA A 519 6.97 22.27 -3.68
CA ALA A 519 8.36 22.60 -3.99
C ALA A 519 8.44 23.13 -5.42
N LYS A 520 9.52 23.87 -5.71
CA LYS A 520 9.79 24.47 -7.01
C LYS A 520 9.36 23.58 -8.17
N ILE A 521 8.32 24.00 -8.85
CA ILE A 521 8.00 23.46 -10.15
C ILE A 521 9.15 23.87 -11.06
N LYS A 522 9.81 22.88 -11.64
CA LYS A 522 10.95 23.10 -12.54
C LYS A 522 10.48 23.82 -13.83
N HIS A 523 10.36 25.12 -13.76
CA HIS A 523 10.19 25.93 -14.94
C HIS A 523 11.27 27.02 -14.93
N THR A 524 12.20 26.91 -15.86
CA THR A 524 13.05 28.01 -16.22
C THR A 524 12.18 29.07 -16.89
N HIS A 525 12.17 30.29 -16.38
CA HIS A 525 11.52 31.43 -17.05
C HIS A 525 10.00 31.41 -17.09
N THR A 526 9.32 31.25 -15.96
CA THR A 526 7.85 31.39 -15.87
C THR A 526 7.47 32.66 -15.13
N ASN A 527 6.28 33.18 -15.41
CA ASN A 527 5.72 34.25 -14.59
C ASN A 527 5.01 33.70 -13.36
N GLY A 528 4.88 34.50 -12.30
CA GLY A 528 4.28 34.10 -11.06
C GLY A 528 2.81 33.70 -11.17
N ILE A 529 2.06 34.30 -12.12
CA ILE A 529 0.65 33.93 -12.35
C ILE A 529 0.52 32.53 -12.92
N ARG A 530 1.39 32.15 -13.85
CA ARG A 530 1.39 30.80 -14.39
C ARG A 530 1.72 29.76 -13.33
N LEU A 531 2.68 30.05 -12.45
CA LEU A 531 2.98 29.21 -11.30
C LEU A 531 1.80 29.09 -10.35
N LEU A 532 1.16 30.22 -10.03
CA LEU A 532 -0.04 30.24 -9.19
C LEU A 532 -1.16 29.41 -9.81
N ALA A 533 -1.38 29.50 -11.12
CA ALA A 533 -2.38 28.69 -11.80
C ALA A 533 -2.07 27.19 -11.73
N GLN A 534 -0.80 26.80 -11.85
CA GLN A 534 -0.40 25.42 -11.68
C GLN A 534 -0.62 24.92 -10.25
N VAL A 535 -0.33 25.76 -9.26
CA VAL A 535 -0.60 25.45 -7.85
C VAL A 535 -2.10 25.28 -7.61
N VAL A 536 -2.92 26.20 -8.12
CA VAL A 536 -4.39 26.11 -8.04
C VAL A 536 -4.89 24.80 -8.67
N GLN A 537 -4.38 24.45 -9.83
CA GLN A 537 -4.76 23.20 -10.50
C GLN A 537 -4.39 21.97 -9.67
N LYS A 538 -3.21 21.95 -9.08
CA LYS A 538 -2.77 20.85 -8.22
C LYS A 538 -3.62 20.73 -6.95
N ILE A 539 -3.90 21.85 -6.30
CA ILE A 539 -4.78 21.88 -5.12
C ILE A 539 -6.18 21.41 -5.48
N GLY A 540 -6.71 21.84 -6.60
CA GLY A 540 -8.03 21.41 -7.09
C GLY A 540 -8.11 19.91 -7.35
N LYS A 541 -7.10 19.32 -7.97
CA LYS A 541 -7.00 17.87 -8.17
C LYS A 541 -6.93 17.10 -6.85
N GLU A 542 -6.11 17.59 -5.93
CA GLU A 542 -5.98 16.99 -4.60
C GLU A 542 -7.32 17.03 -3.85
N ALA A 543 -8.00 18.17 -3.88
CA ALA A 543 -9.30 18.34 -3.23
C ALA A 543 -10.39 17.44 -3.85
N LEU A 544 -10.38 17.28 -5.16
CA LEU A 544 -11.29 16.33 -5.83
C LEU A 544 -11.04 14.89 -5.39
N VAL A 545 -9.79 14.51 -5.20
CA VAL A 545 -9.44 13.15 -4.71
C VAL A 545 -9.89 12.95 -3.27
N ILE A 546 -9.63 13.91 -2.38
CA ILE A 546 -9.87 13.75 -0.94
C ILE A 546 -11.34 13.99 -0.59
N TRP A 547 -11.98 15.00 -1.16
CA TRP A 547 -13.34 15.43 -0.78
C TRP A 547 -14.37 15.33 -1.90
N GLY A 548 -13.96 15.07 -3.13
CA GLY A 548 -14.87 15.10 -4.27
C GLY A 548 -15.45 16.49 -4.57
N ARG A 549 -14.81 17.54 -4.08
CA ARG A 549 -15.21 18.95 -4.23
C ARG A 549 -14.04 19.82 -4.61
N ILE A 550 -14.35 20.92 -5.28
CA ILE A 550 -13.38 21.96 -5.59
C ILE A 550 -13.54 23.06 -4.54
N PRO A 551 -12.47 23.47 -3.85
CA PRO A 551 -12.56 24.51 -2.85
C PRO A 551 -12.71 25.88 -3.49
N LYS A 552 -13.24 26.84 -2.72
CA LYS A 552 -13.12 28.25 -3.03
C LYS A 552 -11.71 28.71 -2.72
N PHE A 553 -11.02 29.24 -3.73
CA PHE A 553 -9.63 29.65 -3.58
C PHE A 553 -9.52 31.10 -3.08
N HIS A 554 -8.62 31.29 -2.12
CA HIS A 554 -8.17 32.62 -1.69
C HIS A 554 -6.75 32.84 -2.20
N LEU A 555 -6.60 33.70 -3.21
CA LEU A 555 -5.39 33.82 -4.00
C LEU A 555 -4.61 35.10 -3.67
N PRO A 556 -3.24 35.04 -3.59
CA PRO A 556 -2.39 36.19 -3.32
C PRO A 556 -2.09 36.94 -4.61
N VAL A 557 -3.12 37.50 -5.24
CA VAL A 557 -3.03 38.21 -6.50
C VAL A 557 -4.17 39.26 -6.57
N GLU A 558 -3.98 40.33 -7.32
CA GLU A 558 -5.05 41.28 -7.55
C GLU A 558 -6.11 40.71 -8.49
N ARG A 559 -7.39 40.99 -8.20
CA ARG A 559 -8.53 40.45 -8.97
C ARG A 559 -8.40 40.70 -10.47
N GLU A 560 -8.10 41.90 -10.87
CA GLU A 560 -7.98 42.25 -12.28
C GLU A 560 -6.88 41.49 -12.99
N THR A 561 -5.73 41.38 -12.34
CA THR A 561 -4.58 40.62 -12.86
C THR A 561 -4.90 39.15 -13.09
N TRP A 562 -5.58 38.55 -12.13
CA TRP A 562 -5.95 37.12 -12.21
C TRP A 562 -7.04 36.88 -13.25
N GLU A 563 -8.11 37.66 -13.25
CA GLU A 563 -9.26 37.45 -14.12
C GLU A 563 -8.90 37.65 -15.60
N GLN A 564 -8.09 38.68 -15.90
CA GLN A 564 -7.60 38.88 -17.27
C GLN A 564 -6.76 37.74 -17.79
N TRP A 565 -5.93 37.17 -16.94
CA TRP A 565 -5.05 36.08 -17.32
C TRP A 565 -5.80 34.74 -17.36
N TRP A 566 -6.69 34.51 -16.43
CA TRP A 566 -7.43 33.25 -16.29
C TRP A 566 -8.34 32.97 -17.48
N ASP A 567 -8.99 33.96 -18.04
CA ASP A 567 -9.87 33.82 -19.19
C ASP A 567 -9.16 33.23 -20.44
N ASN A 568 -7.84 33.31 -20.47
CA ASN A 568 -7.00 32.75 -21.53
C ASN A 568 -6.37 31.42 -21.16
N TYR A 569 -6.64 30.88 -19.96
CA TYR A 569 -6.02 29.66 -19.44
C TYR A 569 -6.97 28.47 -19.59
N TRP A 570 -6.78 27.72 -20.66
CA TRP A 570 -7.67 26.62 -21.09
C TRP A 570 -7.35 25.24 -20.52
N GLN A 571 -6.27 25.05 -19.73
CA GLN A 571 -5.83 23.75 -19.22
C GLN A 571 -6.65 23.23 -18.02
N VAL A 572 -7.53 24.04 -17.48
CA VAL A 572 -8.37 23.66 -16.35
C VAL A 572 -9.75 23.25 -16.84
N THR A 573 -10.12 22.02 -16.54
CA THR A 573 -11.39 21.42 -17.00
C THR A 573 -12.56 21.64 -16.03
N TRP A 574 -12.31 22.22 -14.87
CA TRP A 574 -13.31 22.53 -13.85
C TRP A 574 -13.42 24.06 -13.66
N ILE A 575 -14.56 24.52 -13.18
CA ILE A 575 -14.81 25.92 -12.92
C ILE A 575 -14.45 26.22 -11.46
N PRO A 576 -13.32 26.92 -11.18
CA PRO A 576 -12.97 27.30 -9.82
C PRO A 576 -13.75 28.53 -9.38
N ASP A 577 -14.00 28.65 -8.09
CA ASP A 577 -14.42 29.86 -7.44
C ASP A 577 -13.25 30.47 -6.66
N TRP A 578 -13.12 31.78 -6.64
CA TRP A 578 -11.99 32.43 -5.99
C TRP A 578 -12.34 33.74 -5.33
N ASP A 579 -11.53 34.09 -4.35
CA ASP A 579 -11.45 35.39 -3.72
C ASP A 579 -9.98 35.82 -3.65
N PHE A 580 -9.70 37.04 -3.24
CA PHE A 580 -8.35 37.59 -3.31
C PHE A 580 -7.89 38.09 -1.95
N VAL A 581 -6.63 37.72 -1.60
CA VAL A 581 -5.99 38.11 -0.35
C VAL A 581 -5.00 39.21 -0.61
N SER A 582 -5.14 40.32 0.08
CA SER A 582 -4.28 41.50 -0.07
C SER A 582 -2.96 41.43 0.70
N THR A 583 -2.67 40.32 1.36
CA THR A 583 -1.46 40.14 2.16
C THR A 583 -0.22 39.93 1.27
N PRO A 584 0.80 40.82 1.32
CA PRO A 584 2.05 40.59 0.57
C PRO A 584 2.79 39.32 0.96
N PRO A 585 3.59 38.73 0.05
CA PRO A 585 3.84 39.18 -1.31
C PRO A 585 2.74 38.78 -2.29
N LEU A 586 2.27 39.75 -3.10
CA LEU A 586 1.32 39.51 -4.17
C LEU A 586 2.04 39.12 -5.46
N VAL A 587 1.40 38.27 -6.25
CA VAL A 587 1.84 37.95 -7.61
C VAL A 587 1.48 39.08 -8.55
N ARG A 588 2.43 39.56 -9.32
CA ARG A 588 2.24 40.71 -10.24
C ARG A 588 2.71 40.33 -11.65
N LEU A 589 2.03 40.91 -12.66
CA LEU A 589 2.54 41.05 -14.01
C LEU A 589 3.25 42.41 -14.06
N VAL A 590 4.54 42.44 -14.34
CA VAL A 590 5.36 43.59 -13.93
C VAL A 590 5.99 44.35 -15.08
N PHE A 591 5.97 43.82 -16.33
CA PHE A 591 6.68 44.45 -17.40
C PHE A 591 5.78 45.48 -18.11
N ASN A 592 6.25 46.72 -18.18
CA ASN A 592 5.60 47.78 -18.96
C ASN A 592 6.02 47.70 -20.44
N LEU A 593 5.67 46.56 -21.08
CA LEU A 593 5.87 46.38 -22.51
C LEU A 593 4.82 47.14 -23.31
N VAL A 594 5.27 47.89 -24.30
CA VAL A 594 4.41 48.61 -25.21
C VAL A 594 4.45 47.95 -26.60
N LYS A 595 3.37 48.10 -27.36
CA LYS A 595 3.21 47.47 -28.67
C LYS A 595 3.88 48.18 -29.81
N ASP A 596 4.09 49.49 -29.66
CA ASP A 596 4.64 50.35 -30.70
C ASP A 596 5.94 51.01 -30.23
N PRO A 597 6.87 51.29 -31.14
CA PRO A 597 8.07 52.02 -30.81
C PRO A 597 7.76 53.32 -30.06
N ILE A 598 8.56 53.63 -29.04
CA ILE A 598 8.37 54.80 -28.21
C ILE A 598 9.01 56.01 -28.91
N PRO A 599 8.24 57.07 -29.26
CA PRO A 599 8.83 58.27 -29.87
C PRO A 599 9.77 58.99 -28.92
N GLY A 600 10.94 59.39 -29.40
CA GLY A 600 11.95 60.09 -28.62
C GLY A 600 12.78 59.25 -27.66
N ALA A 601 12.49 57.98 -27.53
CA ALA A 601 13.32 57.05 -26.76
C ALA A 601 14.50 56.55 -27.61
N GLU A 602 15.64 56.31 -26.95
CA GLU A 602 16.83 55.74 -27.60
C GLU A 602 16.55 54.32 -28.03
N THR A 603 16.98 53.96 -29.23
CA THR A 603 16.85 52.59 -29.76
C THR A 603 18.16 51.84 -29.65
N PHE A 604 18.13 50.69 -28.97
CA PHE A 604 19.26 49.78 -28.77
C PHE A 604 19.13 48.56 -29.68
N TYR A 605 20.20 48.31 -30.42
CA TYR A 605 20.34 47.09 -31.23
C TYR A 605 21.30 46.18 -30.52
N THR A 606 20.83 45.05 -30.02
CA THR A 606 21.62 44.12 -29.19
C THR A 606 22.07 42.90 -29.96
N ASP A 607 23.27 42.43 -29.67
CA ASP A 607 23.83 41.20 -30.24
C ASP A 607 24.70 40.49 -29.22
N GLY A 608 24.61 39.17 -29.18
CA GLY A 608 25.42 38.30 -28.36
C GLY A 608 25.94 37.12 -29.18
N SER A 609 27.19 36.79 -29.02
CA SER A 609 27.80 35.64 -29.70
C SER A 609 28.75 34.88 -28.79
N CYS A 610 28.97 33.61 -29.07
CA CYS A 610 29.84 32.73 -28.31
C CYS A 610 30.58 31.77 -29.23
N ASN A 611 31.88 31.59 -28.98
CA ASN A 611 32.63 30.52 -29.58
C ASN A 611 32.35 29.21 -28.86
N ARG A 612 31.79 28.22 -29.56
CA ARG A 612 31.41 26.93 -28.98
C ARG A 612 32.61 26.12 -28.43
N GLN A 613 33.81 26.36 -28.94
CA GLN A 613 35.03 25.60 -28.52
C GLN A 613 35.65 26.20 -27.29
N SER A 614 35.89 27.51 -27.29
CA SER A 614 36.54 28.22 -26.19
C SER A 614 35.60 28.66 -25.09
N LYS A 615 34.30 28.63 -25.35
CA LYS A 615 33.21 29.17 -24.49
C LYS A 615 33.39 30.64 -24.12
N GLU A 616 34.21 31.37 -24.87
CA GLU A 616 34.31 32.82 -24.78
C GLU A 616 33.25 33.46 -25.66
N GLY A 617 32.57 34.47 -25.13
CA GLY A 617 31.54 35.20 -25.84
C GLY A 617 31.70 36.68 -25.74
N LYS A 618 30.91 37.39 -26.55
CA LYS A 618 30.77 38.84 -26.52
C LYS A 618 29.31 39.19 -26.51
N ALA A 619 28.95 40.17 -25.69
CA ALA A 619 27.62 40.77 -25.66
C ALA A 619 27.75 42.26 -25.79
N GLY A 620 26.89 42.86 -26.58
CA GLY A 620 26.95 44.30 -26.80
C GLY A 620 25.72 44.91 -27.47
N TYR A 621 25.71 46.21 -27.54
CA TYR A 621 24.68 46.98 -28.23
C TYR A 621 25.27 48.18 -28.97
N ILE A 622 24.55 48.62 -29.94
CA ILE A 622 24.74 49.89 -30.66
C ILE A 622 23.42 50.63 -30.59
N THR A 623 23.49 51.98 -30.43
CA THR A 623 22.28 52.80 -30.39
C THR A 623 22.18 53.74 -31.56
N ASP A 624 20.98 54.24 -31.82
CA ASP A 624 20.72 55.26 -32.82
C ASP A 624 21.29 56.63 -32.48
N ARG A 625 21.76 56.83 -31.24
CA ARG A 625 22.46 58.02 -30.77
C ARG A 625 23.96 57.87 -30.77
N GLY A 626 24.49 56.85 -31.41
CA GLY A 626 25.91 56.61 -31.53
C GLY A 626 26.61 56.02 -30.32
N ARG A 627 25.87 55.57 -29.30
CA ARG A 627 26.45 54.84 -28.18
C ARG A 627 26.70 53.37 -28.56
N ASP A 628 27.78 52.81 -28.08
CA ASP A 628 28.08 51.42 -28.21
C ASP A 628 28.75 50.89 -26.95
N LYS A 629 28.58 49.61 -26.69
CA LYS A 629 29.23 48.93 -25.59
C LYS A 629 29.38 47.45 -25.92
N VAL A 630 30.54 46.88 -25.59
CA VAL A 630 30.84 45.45 -25.75
C VAL A 630 31.45 44.95 -24.46
N ARG A 631 30.98 43.78 -24.01
CA ARG A 631 31.53 43.06 -22.87
C ARG A 631 32.01 41.69 -23.33
N VAL A 632 33.18 41.31 -22.87
CA VAL A 632 33.71 39.94 -23.08
C VAL A 632 33.17 39.04 -21.96
N LEU A 633 32.69 37.87 -22.33
CA LEU A 633 32.12 36.88 -21.40
C LEU A 633 32.96 35.61 -21.40
N GLU A 634 33.19 35.05 -20.23
CA GLU A 634 33.88 33.78 -20.07
C GLU A 634 32.88 32.67 -19.73
N GLN A 635 33.12 31.45 -20.21
CA GLN A 635 32.28 30.29 -19.96
C GLN A 635 30.80 30.56 -20.22
N THR A 636 30.48 31.04 -21.39
CA THR A 636 29.11 31.39 -21.78
C THR A 636 28.58 30.52 -22.91
N THR A 637 27.28 30.65 -23.18
CA THR A 637 26.62 30.08 -24.36
C THR A 637 26.10 31.20 -25.25
N ASN A 638 25.71 30.89 -26.49
CA ASN A 638 25.08 31.88 -27.37
C ASN A 638 23.83 32.50 -26.72
N GLN A 639 23.02 31.69 -26.11
CA GLN A 639 21.80 32.16 -25.44
C GLN A 639 22.07 33.08 -24.25
N GLN A 640 23.07 32.74 -23.42
CA GLN A 640 23.49 33.61 -22.31
C GLN A 640 24.09 34.92 -22.79
N ALA A 641 24.91 34.90 -23.86
CA ALA A 641 25.46 36.11 -24.44
C ALA A 641 24.40 37.06 -24.99
N GLU A 642 23.36 36.52 -25.62
CA GLU A 642 22.21 37.30 -26.11
C GLU A 642 21.42 37.91 -24.97
N LEU A 643 21.20 37.19 -23.87
CA LEU A 643 20.55 37.71 -22.65
C LEU A 643 21.38 38.78 -21.98
N GLU A 644 22.70 38.60 -21.91
CA GLU A 644 23.62 39.62 -21.37
C GLU A 644 23.57 40.93 -22.19
N ALA A 645 23.51 40.83 -23.51
CA ALA A 645 23.38 41.99 -24.38
C ALA A 645 22.08 42.76 -24.10
N PHE A 646 21.00 42.07 -23.95
CA PHE A 646 19.71 42.66 -23.60
C PHE A 646 19.74 43.30 -22.20
N ALA A 647 20.33 42.63 -21.21
CA ALA A 647 20.49 43.20 -19.86
C ALA A 647 21.33 44.46 -19.86
N MET A 648 22.39 44.52 -20.65
CA MET A 648 23.23 45.73 -20.81
C MET A 648 22.43 46.88 -21.38
N ALA A 649 21.62 46.64 -22.41
CA ALA A 649 20.73 47.64 -22.99
C ALA A 649 19.72 48.19 -21.99
N LEU A 650 19.12 47.33 -21.20
CA LEU A 650 18.20 47.71 -20.13
C LEU A 650 18.87 48.55 -19.04
N THR A 651 20.05 48.13 -18.60
CA THR A 651 20.78 48.84 -17.54
C THR A 651 21.21 50.22 -17.98
N ASP A 652 21.68 50.38 -19.22
CA ASP A 652 22.27 51.58 -19.73
C ASP A 652 21.22 52.56 -20.35
N SER A 653 20.00 52.09 -20.56
CA SER A 653 18.93 52.92 -21.11
C SER A 653 18.21 53.75 -20.05
N GLY A 654 17.52 54.78 -20.49
CA GLY A 654 16.67 55.60 -19.65
C GLY A 654 15.34 54.92 -19.28
N PRO A 655 14.42 55.65 -18.65
CA PRO A 655 13.11 55.11 -18.22
C PRO A 655 12.28 54.56 -19.38
N LYS A 656 12.47 55.07 -20.58
CA LYS A 656 11.81 54.61 -21.81
C LYS A 656 12.86 54.16 -22.81
N ALA A 657 12.73 52.99 -23.36
CA ALA A 657 13.70 52.40 -24.30
C ALA A 657 13.01 51.60 -25.41
N ASN A 658 13.62 51.65 -26.60
CA ASN A 658 13.33 50.73 -27.69
C ASN A 658 14.50 49.80 -27.83
N ILE A 659 14.25 48.47 -27.74
CA ILE A 659 15.29 47.45 -27.84
C ILE A 659 14.95 46.49 -28.97
N ILE A 660 15.88 46.38 -29.89
CA ILE A 660 15.79 45.43 -31.01
C ILE A 660 16.74 44.28 -30.76
N VAL A 661 16.20 43.08 -30.74
CA VAL A 661 16.94 41.84 -30.51
C VAL A 661 16.92 40.96 -31.77
N ASP A 662 17.99 40.22 -32.01
CA ASP A 662 18.08 39.24 -33.09
C ASP A 662 17.81 37.80 -32.63
N SER A 663 17.62 37.61 -31.35
CA SER A 663 17.39 36.33 -30.71
C SER A 663 15.91 36.06 -30.46
N GLN A 664 15.39 35.03 -31.04
CA GLN A 664 14.04 34.51 -30.70
C GLN A 664 13.95 34.08 -29.24
N TYR A 665 15.04 33.55 -28.70
CA TYR A 665 15.11 33.09 -27.32
C TYR A 665 14.91 34.24 -26.33
N VAL A 666 15.59 35.38 -26.53
CA VAL A 666 15.44 36.56 -25.70
C VAL A 666 14.02 37.13 -25.82
N MET A 667 13.51 37.21 -27.04
CA MET A 667 12.15 37.71 -27.29
C MET A 667 11.08 36.83 -26.62
N GLY A 668 11.25 35.51 -26.67
CA GLY A 668 10.35 34.55 -26.02
C GLY A 668 10.32 34.71 -24.50
N ILE A 669 11.47 34.94 -23.88
CA ILE A 669 11.54 35.15 -22.43
C ILE A 669 10.87 36.47 -22.04
N VAL A 670 11.20 37.55 -22.71
CA VAL A 670 10.65 38.89 -22.40
C VAL A 670 9.15 38.94 -22.64
N ALA A 671 8.67 38.37 -23.75
CA ALA A 671 7.25 38.31 -24.06
C ALA A 671 6.44 37.49 -23.04
N GLY A 672 7.06 36.49 -22.45
CA GLY A 672 6.46 35.66 -21.38
C GLY A 672 6.33 36.39 -20.05
N GLN A 673 6.94 37.52 -19.88
CA GLN A 673 6.92 38.36 -18.66
C GLN A 673 7.20 37.57 -17.37
N PRO A 674 8.39 36.93 -17.26
CA PRO A 674 8.71 36.13 -16.07
C PRO A 674 8.82 37.03 -14.82
N THR A 675 8.46 36.50 -13.66
CA THR A 675 8.61 37.19 -12.38
C THR A 675 9.74 36.62 -11.54
N GLU A 676 10.21 35.45 -11.91
CA GLU A 676 11.36 34.78 -11.31
C GLU A 676 11.99 33.77 -12.27
N SER A 677 13.25 33.47 -12.08
CA SER A 677 13.98 32.47 -12.86
C SER A 677 15.11 31.85 -12.05
N GLU A 678 15.56 30.65 -12.44
CA GLU A 678 16.78 30.04 -11.91
C GLU A 678 18.04 30.71 -12.49
N SER A 679 17.93 31.36 -13.63
CA SER A 679 19.03 32.07 -14.27
C SER A 679 19.25 33.44 -13.61
N LYS A 680 20.50 33.72 -13.20
CA LYS A 680 20.88 35.03 -12.64
C LYS A 680 20.65 36.17 -13.62
N ILE A 681 20.97 35.93 -14.90
CA ILE A 681 20.85 36.98 -15.91
C ILE A 681 19.36 37.32 -16.18
N VAL A 682 18.50 36.35 -16.20
CA VAL A 682 17.06 36.55 -16.36
C VAL A 682 16.49 37.31 -15.14
N ASN A 683 16.92 36.99 -13.92
CA ASN A 683 16.55 37.76 -12.74
C ASN A 683 17.01 39.22 -12.80
N GLN A 684 18.20 39.46 -13.32
CA GLN A 684 18.70 40.82 -13.55
C GLN A 684 17.84 41.56 -14.58
N ILE A 685 17.45 40.91 -15.67
CA ILE A 685 16.54 41.45 -16.67
C ILE A 685 15.19 41.79 -16.05
N ILE A 686 14.62 40.91 -15.22
CA ILE A 686 13.37 41.15 -14.51
C ILE A 686 13.49 42.40 -13.63
N GLU A 687 14.53 42.54 -12.82
CA GLU A 687 14.76 43.70 -11.97
C GLU A 687 14.85 44.98 -12.76
N GLU A 688 15.57 45.00 -13.88
CA GLU A 688 15.70 46.15 -14.72
C GLU A 688 14.41 46.51 -15.48
N MET A 689 13.65 45.50 -15.94
CA MET A 689 12.35 45.68 -16.58
C MET A 689 11.33 46.32 -15.63
N ILE A 690 11.33 45.92 -14.37
CA ILE A 690 10.43 46.50 -13.34
C ILE A 690 10.67 47.97 -13.14
N LYS A 691 11.90 48.43 -13.26
CA LYS A 691 12.30 49.85 -13.07
C LYS A 691 11.90 50.73 -14.25
N LYS A 692 11.59 50.15 -15.41
CA LYS A 692 11.29 50.92 -16.62
C LYS A 692 9.87 51.47 -16.61
N GLU A 693 9.69 52.66 -17.08
CA GLU A 693 8.38 53.28 -17.32
C GLU A 693 7.67 52.64 -18.53
N ALA A 694 8.41 52.44 -19.63
CA ALA A 694 7.94 51.73 -20.82
C ALA A 694 9.11 51.17 -21.63
N VAL A 695 8.95 49.98 -22.20
CA VAL A 695 9.92 49.35 -23.06
C VAL A 695 9.23 48.75 -24.28
N TYR A 696 9.74 49.08 -25.44
CA TYR A 696 9.39 48.42 -26.69
C TYR A 696 10.47 47.41 -27.02
N VAL A 697 10.10 46.16 -27.24
CA VAL A 697 11.02 45.08 -27.64
C VAL A 697 10.54 44.44 -28.95
N ALA A 698 11.39 44.38 -29.93
CA ALA A 698 11.09 43.76 -31.21
C ALA A 698 12.21 42.76 -31.59
N TRP A 699 11.81 41.67 -32.25
CA TRP A 699 12.73 40.73 -32.86
C TRP A 699 12.87 41.05 -34.33
N VAL A 700 14.11 41.14 -34.79
CA VAL A 700 14.46 41.31 -36.20
C VAL A 700 15.52 40.28 -36.51
N PRO A 701 15.35 39.45 -37.56
CA PRO A 701 16.36 38.45 -37.93
C PRO A 701 17.68 39.16 -38.30
N ALA A 702 18.76 38.52 -37.92
CA ALA A 702 20.13 39.03 -38.14
C ALA A 702 20.47 39.22 -39.63
#